data_daea2c2aa63ab6dcc3129602e47fe5f7
#
_entry.id   daea2c2aa63ab6dcc3129602e47fe5f7
#
_cell.length_a   1.000
_cell.length_b   1.000
_cell.length_c   1.000
_cell.angle_alpha   90.00
_cell.angle_beta   90.00
_cell.angle_gamma   90.00
#
_symmetry.space_group_name_H-M   'P 1'
#
loop_
_entity.id
_entity.type
_entity.pdbx_description
1 polymer ?
#
loop_
_entity_poly.entity_id
_entity_poly.type
_entity_poly.pdbx_seq_one_letter_code
_entity_poly.pdbx_strand_id
1 'polypeptide(L)'
;MERILKTAFAREAAAGGMVLLKNDNGVLPLAKDAKVALFGRPSYYVFRMGSGSGDMLAQPPRQIYQGLEDAGISVHSALKEHSLKWHTENIGRLDIINRNWFEWTNIMPEIPLDEALVDQAAAESDVAILTIGRCCGEDNDLRLEKGSFYLSDEEEALVKLVNAKFKKTVLLLNVGSMIDLSIFDTYSFDAILYTALAGETSGDAIADLLTGRITPSAKMAATWAKKYEDYPTTKEFGGAITHYSEGIYVGYRYFDTFNVEPRYAFGYGLSYTSFDIAITDIRLDGTVVDVSATVKNTGNYAGREVVQCYLSAPDGKLEKAYQDLVAYIKTDLIAPGESEDVVLSFDLTDHASFLEDNASYILEPGKYIVRVGNSSRNTHVAGAITLAEEVTTVKACTRLAVNMFHREISKKDATPYTYAGEAEEIAAATELALDPADIELTVFAPTETNPPKLLTVADEDKNTTYTLDDVRAGRATVEQVVAQMDSFELASFVNGAIYEGAEKNATVGSMAKKVHGAAGETWSSEKYAIPANACADGPSGIRLSVFGSPVETDTDMAHLMVAFPSGTILANSWDLDAARKLGACVKDDMDILGIEGWLAPGLNIQRNPLNGRNFEYYSEDPLISGRCAAYVTYGVQCDDDGEQTGFYTTIKHLAANNSDCNRGYCDSIISERALREIYLKGFQIAVEEAQPHALMTSYNMINGMYCSTNYDLLTGILRGEWGFDGMVMTDWNCAGAPSLFQYAGNDLVMPGNSKQPILRALETGAIDRASVQKSVCRILELVLKTNFVKK
;
A
#
# COMPACT_ATOMS: atom_id res chain seq x y z
N MET A 1 4.21 8.74 22.35
CA MET A 1 2.75 9.02 22.50
C MET A 1 2.14 7.94 23.38
N GLU A 2 1.25 8.26 24.32
CA GLU A 2 0.59 7.24 25.14
C GLU A 2 -0.30 6.34 24.28
N ARG A 3 -0.40 5.04 24.62
CA ARG A 3 -1.22 4.06 23.88
C ARG A 3 -2.67 4.53 23.66
N ILE A 4 -3.25 5.19 24.67
CA ILE A 4 -4.62 5.75 24.58
C ILE A 4 -4.78 6.74 23.41
N LEU A 5 -3.78 7.60 23.17
CA LEU A 5 -3.82 8.57 22.07
C LEU A 5 -3.62 7.87 20.70
N LYS A 6 -2.76 6.84 20.67
CA LYS A 6 -2.58 6.02 19.45
C LYS A 6 -3.85 5.23 19.10
N THR A 7 -4.51 4.66 20.09
CA THR A 7 -5.80 3.95 19.90
C THR A 7 -6.91 4.89 19.44
N ALA A 8 -6.97 6.12 20.00
CA ALA A 8 -7.92 7.14 19.56
C ALA A 8 -7.69 7.54 18.10
N PHE A 9 -6.42 7.74 17.73
CA PHE A 9 -6.06 8.01 16.33
C PHE A 9 -6.38 6.80 15.42
N ALA A 10 -6.06 5.56 15.83
CA ALA A 10 -6.38 4.37 15.05
C ALA A 10 -7.89 4.26 14.76
N ARG A 11 -8.75 4.60 15.74
CA ARG A 11 -10.22 4.66 15.58
C ARG A 11 -10.64 5.71 14.56
N GLU A 12 -10.06 6.93 14.66
CA GLU A 12 -10.35 8.03 13.72
C GLU A 12 -9.90 7.68 12.30
N ALA A 13 -8.66 7.19 12.13
CA ALA A 13 -8.11 6.77 10.85
C ALA A 13 -8.90 5.61 10.22
N ALA A 14 -9.32 4.64 11.03
CA ALA A 14 -10.18 3.54 10.58
C ALA A 14 -11.52 4.06 10.03
N ALA A 15 -12.23 4.91 10.80
CA ALA A 15 -13.49 5.50 10.34
C ALA A 15 -13.28 6.41 9.11
N GLY A 16 -12.17 7.15 9.07
CA GLY A 16 -11.80 8.04 7.96
C GLY A 16 -11.55 7.35 6.63
N GLY A 17 -11.29 6.03 6.63
CA GLY A 17 -11.03 5.24 5.42
C GLY A 17 -12.09 4.18 5.09
N MET A 18 -13.17 4.07 5.86
CA MET A 18 -14.32 3.21 5.54
C MET A 18 -15.25 3.92 4.55
N VAL A 19 -15.58 3.26 3.43
CA VAL A 19 -16.31 3.88 2.33
C VAL A 19 -17.80 3.55 2.39
N LEU A 20 -18.65 4.56 2.47
CA LEU A 20 -20.09 4.41 2.32
C LEU A 20 -20.41 4.26 0.83
N LEU A 21 -20.78 3.03 0.41
CA LEU A 21 -21.03 2.68 -0.99
C LEU A 21 -22.49 2.86 -1.42
N LYS A 22 -23.40 2.78 -0.46
CA LYS A 22 -24.84 2.93 -0.68
C LYS A 22 -25.53 3.42 0.60
N ASN A 23 -26.56 4.29 0.47
CA ASN A 23 -27.40 4.72 1.58
C ASN A 23 -28.77 5.20 1.07
N ASP A 24 -29.62 4.25 0.69
CA ASP A 24 -30.96 4.53 0.21
C ASP A 24 -31.90 4.80 1.40
N ASN A 25 -32.92 5.63 1.17
CA ASN A 25 -33.94 5.96 2.15
C ASN A 25 -33.41 6.52 3.49
N GLY A 26 -32.13 6.91 3.55
CA GLY A 26 -31.51 7.47 4.75
C GLY A 26 -31.55 6.49 5.94
N VAL A 27 -31.30 5.19 5.70
CA VAL A 27 -31.23 4.18 6.77
C VAL A 27 -30.07 4.46 7.72
N LEU A 28 -29.01 5.05 7.22
CA LEU A 28 -27.88 5.57 8.00
C LEU A 28 -27.86 7.11 7.96
N PRO A 29 -27.48 7.80 9.07
CA PRO A 29 -27.08 7.20 10.34
C PRO A 29 -28.29 6.59 11.08
N LEU A 30 -28.02 5.57 11.93
CA LEU A 30 -29.02 4.92 12.77
C LEU A 30 -29.67 5.94 13.72
N ALA A 31 -30.98 5.78 13.98
CA ALA A 31 -31.62 6.53 15.02
C ALA A 31 -31.00 6.20 16.41
N LYS A 32 -30.99 7.18 17.33
CA LYS A 32 -30.34 7.03 18.65
C LYS A 32 -30.92 5.89 19.51
N ASP A 33 -32.18 5.55 19.30
CA ASP A 33 -32.94 4.51 20.01
C ASP A 33 -33.14 3.25 19.14
N ALA A 34 -32.42 3.14 18.02
CA ALA A 34 -32.55 1.99 17.12
C ALA A 34 -32.21 0.68 17.83
N LYS A 35 -33.01 -0.34 17.54
CA LYS A 35 -32.74 -1.73 17.91
C LYS A 35 -32.24 -2.47 16.68
N VAL A 36 -31.06 -3.09 16.78
CA VAL A 36 -30.42 -3.76 15.66
C VAL A 36 -30.31 -5.27 15.87
N ALA A 37 -30.56 -6.04 14.81
CA ALA A 37 -30.23 -7.45 14.74
C ALA A 37 -28.93 -7.63 13.93
N LEU A 38 -27.91 -8.22 14.56
CA LEU A 38 -26.61 -8.45 13.92
C LEU A 38 -26.50 -9.86 13.36
N PHE A 39 -26.15 -9.96 12.10
CA PHE A 39 -25.97 -11.20 11.35
C PHE A 39 -24.57 -11.31 10.78
N GLY A 40 -24.16 -12.51 10.48
CA GLY A 40 -22.84 -12.81 9.95
C GLY A 40 -21.78 -12.97 11.04
N ARG A 41 -20.95 -13.99 10.90
CA ARG A 41 -19.85 -14.30 11.83
C ARG A 41 -18.98 -13.10 12.13
N PRO A 42 -18.59 -12.24 11.14
CA PRO A 42 -17.71 -11.09 11.41
C PRO A 42 -18.33 -9.99 12.29
N SER A 43 -19.65 -9.97 12.49
CA SER A 43 -20.28 -9.08 13.47
C SER A 43 -19.85 -9.37 14.92
N TYR A 44 -19.39 -10.61 15.17
CA TYR A 44 -18.96 -11.13 16.47
C TYR A 44 -17.50 -11.55 16.51
N TYR A 45 -16.89 -11.67 15.36
CA TYR A 45 -15.47 -11.97 15.17
C TYR A 45 -14.95 -11.23 13.94
N VAL A 46 -14.69 -9.94 14.12
CA VAL A 46 -14.23 -9.05 13.05
C VAL A 46 -12.81 -9.40 12.63
N PHE A 47 -12.55 -9.41 11.33
CA PHE A 47 -11.19 -9.46 10.81
C PHE A 47 -10.56 -8.08 10.93
N ARG A 48 -9.52 -7.98 11.77
CA ARG A 48 -8.80 -6.72 11.98
C ARG A 48 -7.73 -6.49 10.93
N MET A 49 -7.13 -7.59 10.42
CA MET A 49 -5.93 -7.58 9.61
C MET A 49 -5.91 -8.80 8.67
N GLY A 50 -5.03 -8.79 7.65
CA GLY A 50 -4.69 -9.96 6.86
C GLY A 50 -3.68 -10.86 7.57
N SER A 51 -3.47 -12.09 7.06
CA SER A 51 -2.49 -13.04 7.58
C SER A 51 -1.08 -12.79 7.04
N GLY A 52 -0.12 -13.50 7.58
CA GLY A 52 1.27 -13.43 7.13
C GLY A 52 2.05 -12.31 7.83
N SER A 53 2.99 -11.69 7.13
CA SER A 53 3.76 -10.54 7.63
C SER A 53 2.87 -9.35 7.96
N GLY A 54 1.68 -9.28 7.36
CA GLY A 54 0.67 -8.26 7.62
C GLY A 54 -0.09 -8.41 8.94
N ASP A 55 -0.09 -9.60 9.56
CA ASP A 55 -0.70 -9.78 10.88
C ASP A 55 0.21 -9.25 11.99
N MET A 56 -0.36 -8.90 13.13
CA MET A 56 0.39 -8.49 14.29
C MET A 56 -0.26 -8.96 15.59
N LEU A 57 0.58 -9.18 16.60
CA LEU A 57 0.15 -9.51 17.95
C LEU A 57 -0.18 -8.21 18.71
N ALA A 58 -1.45 -7.85 18.71
CA ALA A 58 -2.00 -6.73 19.48
C ALA A 58 -3.20 -7.20 20.28
N GLN A 59 -3.81 -6.29 21.00
CA GLN A 59 -5.06 -6.57 21.70
C GLN A 59 -6.13 -7.15 20.76
N PRO A 60 -6.99 -8.04 21.24
CA PRO A 60 -8.14 -8.50 20.45
C PRO A 60 -8.93 -7.31 19.91
N PRO A 61 -9.38 -7.36 18.65
CA PRO A 61 -10.13 -6.25 18.07
C PRO A 61 -11.45 -6.03 18.81
N ARG A 62 -11.83 -4.76 18.91
CA ARG A 62 -13.18 -4.40 19.35
C ARG A 62 -14.18 -4.95 18.33
N GLN A 63 -15.16 -5.72 18.81
CA GLN A 63 -16.18 -6.35 17.98
C GLN A 63 -17.29 -5.34 17.63
N ILE A 64 -17.98 -5.56 16.52
CA ILE A 64 -19.03 -4.65 16.04
C ILE A 64 -20.15 -4.49 17.08
N TYR A 65 -20.59 -5.59 17.70
CA TYR A 65 -21.62 -5.53 18.72
C TYR A 65 -21.19 -4.68 19.95
N GLN A 66 -19.91 -4.76 20.33
CA GLN A 66 -19.37 -3.98 21.45
C GLN A 66 -19.36 -2.48 21.14
N GLY A 67 -18.89 -2.09 19.95
CA GLY A 67 -18.88 -0.70 19.53
C GLY A 67 -20.28 -0.09 19.46
N LEU A 68 -21.27 -0.85 18.97
CA LEU A 68 -22.66 -0.42 18.92
C LEU A 68 -23.29 -0.27 20.32
N GLU A 69 -23.07 -1.22 21.22
CA GLU A 69 -23.56 -1.15 22.61
C GLU A 69 -22.93 0.03 23.36
N ASP A 70 -21.62 0.27 23.19
CA ASP A 70 -20.94 1.44 23.80
C ASP A 70 -21.42 2.77 23.21
N ALA A 71 -21.89 2.77 21.95
CA ALA A 71 -22.54 3.92 21.31
C ALA A 71 -24.02 4.10 21.72
N GLY A 72 -24.56 3.22 22.58
CA GLY A 72 -25.93 3.27 23.08
C GLY A 72 -26.98 2.62 22.17
N ILE A 73 -26.58 1.88 21.16
CA ILE A 73 -27.49 1.12 20.28
C ILE A 73 -27.83 -0.23 20.89
N SER A 74 -29.09 -0.57 20.92
CA SER A 74 -29.58 -1.84 21.45
C SER A 74 -29.36 -2.98 20.46
N VAL A 75 -28.54 -3.97 20.81
CA VAL A 75 -28.32 -5.19 20.01
C VAL A 75 -29.28 -6.28 20.49
N HIS A 76 -29.95 -6.98 19.54
CA HIS A 76 -30.90 -8.06 19.86
C HIS A 76 -30.24 -9.17 20.68
N SER A 77 -30.73 -9.37 21.94
CA SER A 77 -30.00 -10.16 22.94
C SER A 77 -29.93 -11.65 22.61
N ALA A 78 -31.08 -12.26 22.24
CA ALA A 78 -31.11 -13.70 21.97
C ALA A 78 -30.23 -14.10 20.77
N LEU A 79 -30.23 -13.27 19.71
CA LEU A 79 -29.38 -13.51 18.56
C LEU A 79 -27.88 -13.34 18.92
N LYS A 80 -27.55 -12.32 19.72
CA LYS A 80 -26.20 -12.11 20.26
C LYS A 80 -25.74 -13.29 21.11
N GLU A 81 -26.56 -13.75 22.06
CA GLU A 81 -26.22 -14.89 22.93
C GLU A 81 -25.97 -16.17 22.13
N HIS A 82 -26.82 -16.47 21.14
CA HIS A 82 -26.64 -17.60 20.23
C HIS A 82 -25.31 -17.51 19.48
N SER A 83 -25.03 -16.36 18.92
CA SER A 83 -23.82 -16.13 18.11
C SER A 83 -22.54 -16.19 18.93
N LEU A 84 -22.52 -15.59 20.12
CA LEU A 84 -21.38 -15.64 21.03
C LEU A 84 -21.14 -17.05 21.58
N LYS A 85 -22.21 -17.82 21.87
CA LYS A 85 -22.08 -19.21 22.25
C LYS A 85 -21.45 -20.04 21.14
N TRP A 86 -21.97 -19.92 19.91
CA TRP A 86 -21.40 -20.61 18.75
C TRP A 86 -19.92 -20.24 18.54
N HIS A 87 -19.61 -18.94 18.64
CA HIS A 87 -18.21 -18.47 18.52
C HIS A 87 -17.32 -19.14 19.56
N THR A 88 -17.72 -19.15 20.84
CA THR A 88 -16.95 -19.77 21.93
C THR A 88 -16.71 -21.27 21.69
N GLU A 89 -17.71 -21.98 21.16
CA GLU A 89 -17.64 -23.41 20.86
C GLU A 89 -16.75 -23.71 19.63
N ASN A 90 -16.53 -22.72 18.74
CA ASN A 90 -15.79 -22.87 17.49
C ASN A 90 -14.49 -22.04 17.43
N ILE A 91 -14.11 -21.33 18.49
CA ILE A 91 -12.98 -20.39 18.49
C ILE A 91 -11.67 -21.03 18.03
N GLY A 92 -11.40 -22.28 18.41
CA GLY A 92 -10.22 -23.01 17.99
C GLY A 92 -10.15 -23.29 16.47
N ARG A 93 -11.30 -23.18 15.76
CA ARG A 93 -11.37 -23.27 14.28
C ARG A 93 -11.29 -21.89 13.62
N LEU A 94 -11.63 -20.85 14.37
CA LEU A 94 -11.68 -19.45 13.92
C LEU A 94 -10.40 -18.70 14.27
N ASP A 95 -9.63 -19.20 15.24
CA ASP A 95 -8.41 -18.56 15.72
C ASP A 95 -7.30 -18.69 14.67
N ILE A 96 -7.12 -17.63 13.91
CA ILE A 96 -6.14 -17.53 12.82
C ILE A 96 -4.73 -17.35 13.41
N ILE A 97 -4.60 -16.75 14.59
CA ILE A 97 -3.33 -16.39 15.22
C ILE A 97 -2.54 -17.65 15.58
N ASN A 98 -3.22 -18.74 15.96
CA ASN A 98 -2.61 -20.01 16.36
C ASN A 98 -2.43 -21.01 15.20
N ARG A 99 -2.76 -20.61 13.98
CA ARG A 99 -2.64 -21.50 12.82
C ARG A 99 -1.26 -21.41 12.18
N ASN A 100 -0.80 -22.55 11.70
CA ASN A 100 0.36 -22.62 10.83
C ASN A 100 0.09 -21.77 9.58
N TRP A 101 1.05 -20.91 9.20
CA TRP A 101 1.00 -20.04 8.03
C TRP A 101 0.48 -20.73 6.76
N PHE A 102 0.92 -21.98 6.53
CA PHE A 102 0.54 -22.77 5.35
C PHE A 102 -0.82 -23.50 5.45
N GLU A 103 -1.43 -23.55 6.63
CA GLU A 103 -2.73 -24.19 6.87
C GLU A 103 -3.89 -23.19 6.93
N TRP A 104 -3.58 -21.92 6.78
CA TRP A 104 -4.57 -20.87 6.84
C TRP A 104 -5.55 -20.93 5.67
N THR A 105 -6.84 -20.70 5.92
CA THR A 105 -7.90 -20.71 4.92
C THR A 105 -8.80 -19.48 5.07
N ASN A 106 -9.16 -18.88 3.94
CA ASN A 106 -10.21 -17.86 3.87
C ASN A 106 -11.62 -18.43 4.10
N ILE A 107 -11.78 -19.74 3.87
CA ILE A 107 -13.08 -20.41 3.91
C ILE A 107 -13.38 -20.78 5.36
N MET A 108 -14.28 -20.02 5.96
CA MET A 108 -14.73 -20.23 7.34
C MET A 108 -16.22 -20.48 7.39
N PRO A 109 -16.69 -21.37 8.31
CA PRO A 109 -18.10 -21.63 8.45
C PRO A 109 -18.84 -20.39 8.96
N GLU A 110 -20.10 -20.21 8.52
CA GLU A 110 -20.99 -19.17 9.01
C GLU A 110 -21.79 -19.68 10.23
N ILE A 111 -22.35 -18.77 11.04
CA ILE A 111 -23.16 -19.10 12.22
C ILE A 111 -24.49 -19.70 11.75
N PRO A 112 -24.81 -20.96 12.11
CA PRO A 112 -26.09 -21.55 11.76
C PRO A 112 -27.22 -20.88 12.58
N LEU A 113 -28.29 -20.50 11.90
CA LEU A 113 -29.42 -19.80 12.50
C LEU A 113 -30.70 -20.62 12.32
N ASP A 114 -31.51 -20.71 13.39
CA ASP A 114 -32.87 -21.18 13.34
C ASP A 114 -33.80 -20.08 12.80
N GLU A 115 -34.71 -20.40 11.89
CA GLU A 115 -35.65 -19.45 11.30
C GLU A 115 -36.54 -18.77 12.37
N ALA A 116 -36.92 -19.49 13.43
CA ALA A 116 -37.66 -18.94 14.54
C ALA A 116 -36.91 -17.83 15.30
N LEU A 117 -35.61 -17.99 15.49
CA LEU A 117 -34.75 -16.97 16.08
C LEU A 117 -34.66 -15.71 15.19
N VAL A 118 -34.59 -15.91 13.88
CA VAL A 118 -34.55 -14.79 12.92
C VAL A 118 -35.89 -14.07 12.86
N ASP A 119 -37.03 -14.80 12.92
CA ASP A 119 -38.38 -14.22 12.99
C ASP A 119 -38.58 -13.40 14.28
N GLN A 120 -38.08 -13.91 15.41
CA GLN A 120 -38.10 -13.15 16.67
C GLN A 120 -37.26 -11.87 16.53
N ALA A 121 -36.02 -11.97 15.98
CA ALA A 121 -35.16 -10.82 15.79
C ALA A 121 -35.78 -9.77 14.86
N ALA A 122 -36.48 -10.19 13.81
CA ALA A 122 -37.17 -9.30 12.88
C ALA A 122 -38.41 -8.61 13.53
N ALA A 123 -39.09 -9.27 14.47
CA ALA A 123 -40.22 -8.68 15.21
C ALA A 123 -39.78 -7.66 16.28
N GLU A 124 -38.54 -7.80 16.80
CA GLU A 124 -38.02 -7.02 17.95
C GLU A 124 -37.01 -5.94 17.56
N SER A 125 -36.55 -5.90 16.29
CA SER A 125 -35.53 -4.99 15.81
C SER A 125 -36.00 -4.10 14.66
N ASP A 126 -35.44 -2.90 14.57
CA ASP A 126 -35.76 -1.90 13.55
C ASP A 126 -34.93 -2.08 12.27
N VAL A 127 -33.71 -2.57 12.42
CA VAL A 127 -32.70 -2.70 11.34
C VAL A 127 -31.95 -4.01 11.48
N ALA A 128 -31.71 -4.71 10.36
CA ALA A 128 -30.75 -5.80 10.29
C ALA A 128 -29.42 -5.28 9.77
N ILE A 129 -28.33 -5.68 10.41
CA ILE A 129 -26.96 -5.43 9.96
C ILE A 129 -26.33 -6.79 9.68
N LEU A 130 -25.98 -7.04 8.42
CA LEU A 130 -25.26 -8.23 7.98
C LEU A 130 -23.81 -7.89 7.70
N THR A 131 -22.88 -8.66 8.26
CA THR A 131 -21.45 -8.50 7.95
C THR A 131 -20.95 -9.70 7.17
N ILE A 132 -20.39 -9.46 6.00
CA ILE A 132 -19.62 -10.43 5.19
C ILE A 132 -18.14 -10.18 5.42
N GLY A 133 -17.37 -11.22 5.66
CA GLY A 133 -15.95 -11.09 5.96
C GLY A 133 -15.06 -12.01 5.16
N ARG A 134 -13.95 -11.46 4.70
CA ARG A 134 -12.82 -12.19 4.11
C ARG A 134 -11.51 -11.66 4.67
N CYS A 135 -10.75 -12.54 5.25
CA CYS A 135 -9.35 -12.27 5.49
C CYS A 135 -8.58 -12.56 4.19
N CYS A 136 -7.57 -11.80 3.90
CA CYS A 136 -6.59 -12.03 2.85
C CYS A 136 -5.22 -12.21 3.52
N GLY A 137 -4.19 -12.61 2.79
CA GLY A 137 -2.89 -12.74 3.42
C GLY A 137 -1.79 -13.13 2.47
N GLU A 138 -0.62 -13.06 3.00
CA GLU A 138 0.60 -13.50 2.35
C GLU A 138 0.56 -15.01 2.08
N ASP A 139 1.00 -15.42 0.87
CA ASP A 139 0.88 -16.78 0.33
C ASP A 139 -0.59 -17.28 0.18
N ASN A 140 -1.57 -16.39 0.26
CA ASN A 140 -2.99 -16.70 0.25
C ASN A 140 -3.79 -15.77 -0.67
N ASP A 141 -3.59 -15.93 -1.97
CA ASP A 141 -4.44 -15.29 -2.97
C ASP A 141 -5.89 -15.79 -2.84
N LEU A 142 -6.86 -14.91 -3.09
CA LEU A 142 -8.26 -15.32 -3.22
C LEU A 142 -8.40 -16.24 -4.42
N ARG A 143 -9.37 -17.16 -4.34
CA ARG A 143 -9.68 -18.12 -5.39
C ARG A 143 -11.08 -17.90 -5.93
N LEU A 144 -11.28 -18.13 -7.22
CA LEU A 144 -12.59 -18.05 -7.88
C LEU A 144 -13.49 -19.24 -7.45
N GLU A 145 -13.73 -19.31 -6.14
CA GLU A 145 -14.55 -20.35 -5.51
C GLU A 145 -15.44 -19.77 -4.43
N LYS A 146 -16.49 -20.53 -4.04
CA LYS A 146 -17.41 -20.16 -2.97
C LYS A 146 -16.71 -20.12 -1.61
N GLY A 147 -17.00 -19.08 -0.83
CA GLY A 147 -16.37 -18.80 0.46
C GLY A 147 -15.03 -18.07 0.34
N SER A 148 -14.50 -17.86 -0.89
CA SER A 148 -13.33 -17.06 -1.18
C SER A 148 -13.73 -15.79 -1.95
N PHE A 149 -13.56 -15.74 -3.26
CA PHE A 149 -14.01 -14.58 -4.05
C PHE A 149 -15.55 -14.48 -4.15
N TYR A 150 -16.23 -15.62 -4.28
CA TYR A 150 -17.69 -15.69 -4.25
C TYR A 150 -18.19 -15.95 -2.83
N LEU A 151 -19.45 -15.57 -2.53
CA LEU A 151 -20.09 -15.91 -1.28
C LEU A 151 -20.24 -17.42 -1.12
N SER A 152 -20.16 -17.93 0.12
CA SER A 152 -20.46 -19.33 0.42
C SER A 152 -21.95 -19.60 0.30
N ASP A 153 -22.35 -20.88 0.26
CA ASP A 153 -23.78 -21.25 0.24
C ASP A 153 -24.51 -20.78 1.49
N GLU A 154 -23.83 -20.79 2.65
CA GLU A 154 -24.37 -20.33 3.91
C GLU A 154 -24.54 -18.81 3.93
N GLU A 155 -23.55 -18.06 3.40
CA GLU A 155 -23.64 -16.60 3.27
C GLU A 155 -24.75 -16.19 2.31
N GLU A 156 -24.88 -16.86 1.15
CA GLU A 156 -26.00 -16.62 0.22
C GLU A 156 -27.35 -16.89 0.87
N ALA A 157 -27.47 -17.97 1.65
CA ALA A 157 -28.69 -18.31 2.37
C ALA A 157 -29.02 -17.22 3.40
N LEU A 158 -27.99 -16.72 4.10
CA LEU A 158 -28.14 -15.66 5.10
C LEU A 158 -28.57 -14.33 4.46
N VAL A 159 -27.97 -13.94 3.34
CA VAL A 159 -28.38 -12.77 2.56
C VAL A 159 -29.86 -12.85 2.18
N LYS A 160 -30.30 -13.99 1.64
CA LYS A 160 -31.71 -14.22 1.24
C LYS A 160 -32.66 -14.14 2.43
N LEU A 161 -32.27 -14.76 3.56
CA LEU A 161 -33.06 -14.78 4.78
C LEU A 161 -33.24 -13.38 5.39
N VAL A 162 -32.15 -12.63 5.54
CA VAL A 162 -32.18 -11.27 6.08
C VAL A 162 -33.02 -10.35 5.18
N ASN A 163 -32.79 -10.41 3.86
CA ASN A 163 -33.54 -9.58 2.91
C ASN A 163 -35.06 -9.90 2.92
N ALA A 164 -35.44 -11.16 3.12
CA ALA A 164 -36.86 -11.56 3.20
C ALA A 164 -37.55 -11.15 4.49
N LYS A 165 -36.84 -11.07 5.62
CA LYS A 165 -37.45 -10.86 6.95
C LYS A 165 -37.37 -9.40 7.42
N PHE A 166 -36.41 -8.59 6.95
CA PHE A 166 -36.24 -7.20 7.40
C PHE A 166 -36.56 -6.19 6.31
N LYS A 167 -37.13 -5.05 6.74
CA LYS A 167 -37.50 -3.92 5.87
C LYS A 167 -36.38 -2.91 5.74
N LYS A 168 -35.46 -2.84 6.71
CA LYS A 168 -34.30 -1.96 6.71
C LYS A 168 -33.06 -2.82 6.94
N THR A 169 -32.13 -2.73 6.01
CA THR A 169 -30.97 -3.61 5.97
C THR A 169 -29.70 -2.83 5.70
N VAL A 170 -28.64 -3.16 6.43
CA VAL A 170 -27.29 -2.62 6.27
C VAL A 170 -26.34 -3.77 6.01
N LEU A 171 -25.52 -3.66 4.99
CA LEU A 171 -24.42 -4.59 4.68
C LEU A 171 -23.08 -3.97 5.06
N LEU A 172 -22.31 -4.70 5.85
CA LEU A 172 -20.92 -4.37 6.16
C LEU A 172 -20.00 -5.34 5.42
N LEU A 173 -19.01 -4.80 4.72
CA LEU A 173 -18.01 -5.58 3.96
C LEU A 173 -16.67 -5.52 4.69
N ASN A 174 -16.41 -6.46 5.60
CA ASN A 174 -15.14 -6.62 6.32
C ASN A 174 -14.21 -7.53 5.52
N VAL A 175 -13.76 -7.04 4.36
CA VAL A 175 -12.98 -7.80 3.38
C VAL A 175 -11.66 -7.12 3.07
N GLY A 176 -10.57 -7.90 3.03
CA GLY A 176 -9.22 -7.38 2.77
C GLY A 176 -8.92 -7.11 1.30
N SER A 177 -9.75 -7.62 0.39
CA SER A 177 -9.73 -7.31 -1.05
C SER A 177 -11.16 -7.35 -1.58
N MET A 178 -11.35 -6.85 -2.79
CA MET A 178 -12.66 -6.85 -3.44
C MET A 178 -13.14 -8.28 -3.74
N ILE A 179 -14.43 -8.54 -3.52
CA ILE A 179 -15.09 -9.83 -3.76
C ILE A 179 -16.28 -9.66 -4.71
N ASP A 180 -16.87 -10.76 -5.16
CA ASP A 180 -18.09 -10.70 -5.96
C ASP A 180 -19.29 -10.22 -5.13
N LEU A 181 -19.99 -9.23 -5.64
CA LEU A 181 -21.18 -8.64 -5.01
C LEU A 181 -22.44 -8.81 -5.88
N SER A 182 -22.42 -9.70 -6.88
CA SER A 182 -23.51 -9.85 -7.86
C SER A 182 -24.86 -10.27 -7.22
N ILE A 183 -24.83 -11.02 -6.11
CA ILE A 183 -26.03 -11.41 -5.38
C ILE A 183 -26.85 -10.21 -4.89
N PHE A 184 -26.18 -9.09 -4.57
CA PHE A 184 -26.85 -7.88 -4.05
C PHE A 184 -27.60 -7.09 -5.14
N ASP A 185 -27.48 -7.46 -6.41
CA ASP A 185 -28.32 -6.94 -7.48
C ASP A 185 -29.76 -7.48 -7.38
N THR A 186 -29.91 -8.69 -6.81
CA THR A 186 -31.22 -9.34 -6.59
C THR A 186 -31.73 -9.12 -5.17
N TYR A 187 -30.83 -9.22 -4.18
CA TYR A 187 -31.15 -9.08 -2.75
C TYR A 187 -30.53 -7.79 -2.24
N SER A 188 -31.16 -6.66 -2.57
CA SER A 188 -30.64 -5.32 -2.30
C SER A 188 -30.70 -4.96 -0.83
N PHE A 189 -29.61 -4.36 -0.33
CA PHE A 189 -29.54 -3.74 0.99
C PHE A 189 -29.73 -2.22 0.87
N ASP A 190 -30.33 -1.58 1.89
CA ASP A 190 -30.56 -0.12 1.90
C ASP A 190 -29.28 0.66 2.06
N ALA A 191 -28.33 0.15 2.84
CA ALA A 191 -26.99 0.74 2.95
C ALA A 191 -25.89 -0.32 2.83
N ILE A 192 -24.75 0.08 2.27
CA ILE A 192 -23.56 -0.76 2.14
C ILE A 192 -22.35 0.07 2.59
N LEU A 193 -21.61 -0.44 3.58
CA LEU A 193 -20.38 0.17 4.10
C LEU A 193 -19.22 -0.80 3.89
N TYR A 194 -18.21 -0.38 3.12
CA TYR A 194 -16.95 -1.10 2.97
C TYR A 194 -16.03 -0.73 4.14
N THR A 195 -15.87 -1.67 5.06
CA THR A 195 -15.11 -1.47 6.30
C THR A 195 -13.66 -1.94 6.18
N ALA A 196 -13.32 -2.67 5.12
CA ALA A 196 -12.02 -3.30 4.90
C ALA A 196 -11.48 -3.97 6.19
N LEU A 197 -10.15 -3.93 6.43
CA LEU A 197 -9.52 -4.48 7.63
C LEU A 197 -9.00 -3.31 8.49
N ALA A 198 -9.71 -3.00 9.57
CA ALA A 198 -9.66 -1.71 10.23
C ALA A 198 -8.86 -1.68 11.56
N GLY A 199 -8.03 -2.70 11.82
CA GLY A 199 -7.20 -2.75 13.00
C GLY A 199 -7.95 -3.12 14.29
N GLU A 200 -7.35 -2.80 15.43
CA GLU A 200 -7.91 -3.19 16.73
C GLU A 200 -9.19 -2.43 17.13
N THR A 201 -9.43 -1.26 16.53
CA THR A 201 -10.58 -0.40 16.83
C THR A 201 -11.77 -0.58 15.88
N SER A 202 -11.75 -1.65 15.07
CA SER A 202 -12.73 -1.90 14.00
C SER A 202 -14.19 -1.70 14.43
N GLY A 203 -14.61 -2.34 15.52
CA GLY A 203 -16.01 -2.25 15.98
C GLY A 203 -16.42 -0.85 16.42
N ASP A 204 -15.51 -0.12 17.07
CA ASP A 204 -15.77 1.25 17.52
C ASP A 204 -15.85 2.23 16.34
N ALA A 205 -14.94 2.11 15.37
CA ALA A 205 -14.94 2.93 14.17
C ALA A 205 -16.19 2.69 13.29
N ILE A 206 -16.60 1.42 13.14
CA ILE A 206 -17.86 1.05 12.46
C ILE A 206 -19.05 1.68 13.18
N ALA A 207 -19.12 1.59 14.50
CA ALA A 207 -20.20 2.17 15.28
C ALA A 207 -20.27 3.70 15.15
N ASP A 208 -19.12 4.38 15.08
CA ASP A 208 -19.05 5.84 14.86
C ASP A 208 -19.70 6.26 13.55
N LEU A 209 -19.44 5.50 12.48
CA LEU A 209 -20.06 5.76 11.18
C LEU A 209 -21.55 5.41 11.21
N LEU A 210 -21.91 4.22 11.69
CA LEU A 210 -23.30 3.77 11.71
C LEU A 210 -24.22 4.70 12.53
N THR A 211 -23.69 5.33 13.59
CA THR A 211 -24.47 6.24 14.45
C THR A 211 -24.37 7.71 14.05
N GLY A 212 -23.56 8.04 13.02
CA GLY A 212 -23.37 9.41 12.58
C GLY A 212 -22.52 10.27 13.50
N ARG A 213 -21.77 9.66 14.43
CA ARG A 213 -20.76 10.38 15.22
C ARG A 213 -19.64 10.92 14.31
N ILE A 214 -19.31 10.17 13.28
CA ILE A 214 -18.43 10.59 12.19
C ILE A 214 -19.23 10.51 10.89
N THR A 215 -19.17 11.58 10.10
CA THR A 215 -19.73 11.62 8.75
C THR A 215 -18.76 10.93 7.78
N PRO A 216 -19.21 9.92 7.00
CA PRO A 216 -18.35 9.28 6.00
C PRO A 216 -17.77 10.28 5.01
N SER A 217 -16.47 10.14 4.69
CA SER A 217 -15.74 11.00 3.76
C SER A 217 -14.71 10.24 2.93
N ALA A 218 -14.63 8.92 3.11
CA ALA A 218 -13.70 8.06 2.40
C ALA A 218 -14.15 7.84 0.95
N LYS A 219 -13.19 7.62 0.07
CA LYS A 219 -13.40 7.32 -1.35
C LYS A 219 -12.64 6.04 -1.74
N MET A 220 -13.19 5.27 -2.67
CA MET A 220 -12.54 4.07 -3.18
C MET A 220 -11.19 4.41 -3.84
N ALA A 221 -10.11 3.83 -3.35
CA ALA A 221 -8.78 3.94 -3.95
C ALA A 221 -8.52 2.87 -5.03
N ALA A 222 -9.52 2.06 -5.36
CA ALA A 222 -9.49 1.08 -6.43
C ALA A 222 -10.88 0.86 -7.01
N THR A 223 -10.96 0.53 -8.28
CA THR A 223 -12.21 0.27 -9.02
C THR A 223 -12.78 -1.10 -8.65
N TRP A 224 -14.03 -1.15 -8.23
CA TRP A 224 -14.74 -2.41 -7.97
C TRP A 224 -15.57 -2.81 -9.19
N ALA A 225 -15.22 -3.88 -9.86
CA ALA A 225 -15.95 -4.39 -11.04
C ALA A 225 -17.31 -4.99 -10.66
N LYS A 226 -18.21 -5.10 -11.62
CA LYS A 226 -19.50 -5.82 -11.44
C LYS A 226 -19.29 -7.33 -11.34
N LYS A 227 -18.31 -7.85 -12.09
CA LYS A 227 -17.91 -9.26 -12.10
C LYS A 227 -16.43 -9.39 -12.37
N TYR A 228 -15.84 -10.53 -12.04
CA TYR A 228 -14.42 -10.78 -12.19
C TYR A 228 -13.92 -10.60 -13.63
N GLU A 229 -14.70 -11.05 -14.60
CA GLU A 229 -14.38 -10.98 -16.03
C GLU A 229 -14.29 -9.55 -16.59
N ASP A 230 -14.76 -8.57 -15.86
CA ASP A 230 -14.66 -7.16 -16.26
C ASP A 230 -13.28 -6.55 -15.99
N TYR A 231 -12.43 -7.22 -15.17
CA TYR A 231 -11.04 -6.78 -14.98
C TYR A 231 -10.17 -7.18 -16.19
N PRO A 232 -9.26 -6.32 -16.67
CA PRO A 232 -8.39 -6.64 -17.80
C PRO A 232 -7.41 -7.77 -17.51
N THR A 233 -7.15 -8.06 -16.23
CA THR A 233 -6.11 -8.97 -15.73
C THR A 233 -6.60 -10.41 -15.49
N THR A 234 -7.87 -10.71 -15.80
CA THR A 234 -8.51 -11.99 -15.44
C THR A 234 -7.86 -13.23 -16.02
N LYS A 235 -7.25 -13.12 -17.21
CA LYS A 235 -6.59 -14.23 -17.90
C LYS A 235 -5.12 -14.38 -17.53
N GLU A 236 -4.56 -13.41 -16.83
CA GLU A 236 -3.15 -13.23 -16.60
C GLU A 236 -2.88 -13.04 -15.09
N PHE A 237 -3.33 -14.01 -14.27
CA PHE A 237 -3.12 -14.02 -12.82
C PHE A 237 -2.68 -15.41 -12.34
N GLY A 238 -1.67 -15.47 -11.47
CA GLY A 238 -1.26 -16.67 -10.76
C GLY A 238 -0.44 -17.67 -11.59
N GLY A 239 0.00 -17.34 -12.81
CA GLY A 239 0.87 -18.17 -13.64
C GLY A 239 2.35 -18.09 -13.27
N ALA A 240 3.15 -19.11 -13.64
CA ALA A 240 4.62 -19.03 -13.53
C ALA A 240 5.22 -17.95 -14.47
N ILE A 241 4.57 -17.70 -15.59
CA ILE A 241 4.81 -16.56 -16.47
C ILE A 241 3.49 -15.79 -16.52
N THR A 242 3.51 -14.52 -16.15
CA THR A 242 2.33 -13.67 -16.13
C THR A 242 2.57 -12.46 -17.04
N HIS A 243 1.83 -12.39 -18.14
CA HIS A 243 1.86 -11.24 -19.03
C HIS A 243 1.00 -10.12 -18.46
N TYR A 244 1.55 -8.93 -18.39
CA TYR A 244 0.82 -7.72 -18.00
C TYR A 244 0.23 -7.09 -19.26
N SER A 245 -0.66 -7.85 -19.90
CA SER A 245 -1.24 -7.49 -21.21
C SER A 245 -2.13 -6.27 -21.17
N GLU A 246 -2.53 -5.82 -20.00
CA GLU A 246 -3.25 -4.55 -19.81
C GLU A 246 -2.37 -3.32 -20.05
N GLY A 247 -1.03 -3.45 -20.00
CA GLY A 247 -0.11 -2.34 -20.18
C GLY A 247 -0.37 -1.22 -19.17
N ILE A 248 -0.60 0.00 -19.65
CA ILE A 248 -0.93 1.16 -18.82
C ILE A 248 -2.40 1.16 -18.34
N TYR A 249 -3.25 0.30 -18.87
CA TYR A 249 -4.68 0.28 -18.58
C TYR A 249 -4.99 -0.53 -17.32
N VAL A 250 -4.54 -0.06 -16.16
CA VAL A 250 -4.80 -0.66 -14.85
C VAL A 250 -5.93 0.09 -14.16
N GLY A 251 -6.84 -0.65 -13.53
CA GLY A 251 -7.94 -0.08 -12.74
C GLY A 251 -8.80 0.90 -13.54
N TYR A 252 -9.12 2.07 -12.98
CA TYR A 252 -9.99 3.07 -13.64
C TYR A 252 -9.49 3.47 -15.03
N ARG A 253 -8.17 3.43 -15.28
CA ARG A 253 -7.61 3.71 -16.61
C ARG A 253 -8.20 2.77 -17.67
N TYR A 254 -8.38 1.49 -17.32
CA TYR A 254 -9.05 0.52 -18.17
C TYR A 254 -10.56 0.79 -18.26
N PHE A 255 -11.22 0.87 -17.12
CA PHE A 255 -12.67 0.99 -17.06
C PHE A 255 -13.19 2.23 -17.81
N ASP A 256 -12.48 3.35 -17.71
CA ASP A 256 -12.86 4.61 -18.36
C ASP A 256 -12.46 4.62 -19.84
N THR A 257 -11.30 4.08 -20.22
CA THR A 257 -10.84 4.05 -21.61
C THR A 257 -11.66 3.08 -22.47
N PHE A 258 -12.06 1.94 -21.90
CA PHE A 258 -12.83 0.92 -22.63
C PHE A 258 -14.33 0.97 -22.32
N ASN A 259 -14.77 1.99 -21.56
CA ASN A 259 -16.16 2.21 -21.18
C ASN A 259 -16.81 0.98 -20.53
N VAL A 260 -16.06 0.30 -19.69
CA VAL A 260 -16.57 -0.80 -18.87
C VAL A 260 -17.22 -0.20 -17.62
N GLU A 261 -18.48 -0.54 -17.38
CA GLU A 261 -19.23 0.01 -16.25
C GLU A 261 -18.80 -0.64 -14.94
N PRO A 262 -18.15 0.07 -14.02
CA PRO A 262 -17.77 -0.48 -12.71
C PRO A 262 -18.99 -0.65 -11.80
N ARG A 263 -18.87 -1.46 -10.76
CA ARG A 263 -19.84 -1.46 -9.66
C ARG A 263 -19.66 -0.20 -8.81
N TYR A 264 -18.42 0.10 -8.45
CA TYR A 264 -18.03 1.36 -7.81
C TYR A 264 -16.77 1.89 -8.48
N ALA A 265 -16.85 3.11 -8.97
CA ALA A 265 -15.76 3.76 -9.68
C ALA A 265 -14.61 4.12 -8.70
N PHE A 266 -13.42 4.29 -9.24
CA PHE A 266 -12.31 4.89 -8.52
C PHE A 266 -12.69 6.30 -8.04
N GLY A 267 -12.33 6.63 -6.81
CA GLY A 267 -12.70 7.90 -6.18
C GLY A 267 -14.13 7.97 -5.66
N TYR A 268 -14.98 6.97 -5.91
CA TYR A 268 -16.38 6.97 -5.46
C TYR A 268 -16.51 6.73 -3.96
N GLY A 269 -17.42 7.45 -3.32
CA GLY A 269 -17.84 7.26 -1.95
C GLY A 269 -18.88 8.30 -1.56
N LEU A 270 -19.89 7.87 -0.79
CA LEU A 270 -20.99 8.70 -0.29
C LEU A 270 -20.67 9.31 1.07
N SER A 271 -21.45 10.32 1.42
CA SER A 271 -21.44 10.96 2.73
C SER A 271 -22.87 11.06 3.29
N TYR A 272 -23.02 11.48 4.55
CA TYR A 272 -24.33 11.88 5.09
C TYR A 272 -24.70 13.31 4.73
N THR A 273 -23.79 14.04 4.14
CA THR A 273 -23.99 15.38 3.59
C THR A 273 -23.71 15.41 2.09
N SER A 274 -23.93 16.53 1.45
CA SER A 274 -23.65 16.75 0.03
C SER A 274 -22.77 17.97 -0.16
N PHE A 275 -21.95 17.93 -1.22
CA PHE A 275 -21.05 19.02 -1.55
C PHE A 275 -21.27 19.47 -3.00
N ASP A 276 -21.09 20.75 -3.23
CA ASP A 276 -20.97 21.38 -4.56
C ASP A 276 -19.51 21.80 -4.74
N ILE A 277 -18.91 21.38 -5.85
CA ILE A 277 -17.53 21.71 -6.20
C ILE A 277 -17.57 22.67 -7.39
N ALA A 278 -17.30 23.93 -7.15
CA ALA A 278 -17.26 24.96 -8.17
C ALA A 278 -15.82 25.26 -8.58
N ILE A 279 -15.43 24.94 -9.81
CA ILE A 279 -14.13 25.32 -10.37
C ILE A 279 -14.13 26.84 -10.56
N THR A 280 -13.14 27.53 -10.00
CA THR A 280 -13.09 28.99 -9.99
C THR A 280 -11.99 29.57 -10.88
N ASP A 281 -10.87 28.88 -11.03
CA ASP A 281 -9.75 29.33 -11.85
C ASP A 281 -8.85 28.18 -12.28
N ILE A 282 -8.13 28.34 -13.38
CA ILE A 282 -7.03 27.46 -13.81
C ILE A 282 -5.87 28.33 -14.30
N ARG A 283 -4.66 28.03 -13.85
CA ARG A 283 -3.42 28.73 -14.20
C ARG A 283 -2.34 27.77 -14.63
N LEU A 284 -1.44 28.29 -15.44
CA LEU A 284 -0.21 27.65 -15.86
C LEU A 284 0.94 28.62 -15.55
N ASP A 285 1.90 28.15 -14.75
CA ASP A 285 3.14 28.87 -14.43
C ASP A 285 4.32 27.96 -14.76
N GLY A 286 5.03 28.23 -15.87
CA GLY A 286 5.97 27.28 -16.44
C GLY A 286 5.27 25.98 -16.82
N THR A 287 5.64 24.87 -16.19
CA THR A 287 5.04 23.54 -16.37
C THR A 287 3.99 23.19 -15.31
N VAL A 288 3.87 24.01 -14.25
CA VAL A 288 2.97 23.77 -13.13
C VAL A 288 1.56 24.28 -13.43
N VAL A 289 0.59 23.42 -13.25
CA VAL A 289 -0.84 23.70 -13.41
C VAL A 289 -1.49 23.77 -12.03
N ASP A 290 -2.11 24.94 -11.74
CA ASP A 290 -2.92 25.16 -10.55
C ASP A 290 -4.39 25.26 -10.91
N VAL A 291 -5.24 24.44 -10.26
CA VAL A 291 -6.69 24.50 -10.39
C VAL A 291 -7.29 24.90 -9.05
N SER A 292 -7.98 26.03 -9.03
CA SER A 292 -8.69 26.50 -7.84
C SER A 292 -10.16 26.08 -7.89
N ALA A 293 -10.68 25.62 -6.75
CA ALA A 293 -12.08 25.27 -6.62
C ALA A 293 -12.62 25.67 -5.23
N THR A 294 -13.90 26.00 -5.19
CA THR A 294 -14.64 26.25 -3.93
C THR A 294 -15.52 25.03 -3.67
N VAL A 295 -15.35 24.41 -2.49
CA VAL A 295 -16.15 23.26 -2.02
C VAL A 295 -17.17 23.77 -1.01
N LYS A 296 -18.45 23.67 -1.33
CA LYS A 296 -19.55 24.07 -0.45
C LYS A 296 -20.29 22.88 0.09
N ASN A 297 -20.47 22.83 1.40
CA ASN A 297 -21.37 21.85 2.03
C ASN A 297 -22.83 22.30 1.84
N THR A 298 -23.57 21.57 1.01
CA THR A 298 -25.00 21.86 0.68
C THR A 298 -25.95 20.98 1.46
N GLY A 299 -25.47 20.06 2.29
CA GLY A 299 -26.30 19.15 3.09
C GLY A 299 -26.48 19.60 4.54
N ASN A 300 -26.84 18.65 5.41
CA ASN A 300 -27.28 18.93 6.79
C ASN A 300 -26.27 18.48 7.86
N TYR A 301 -25.19 17.80 7.51
CA TYR A 301 -24.16 17.33 8.42
C TYR A 301 -22.83 18.03 8.11
N ALA A 302 -22.03 18.29 9.13
CA ALA A 302 -20.65 18.66 8.91
C ALA A 302 -19.90 17.46 8.29
N GLY A 303 -19.05 17.71 7.28
CA GLY A 303 -18.37 16.65 6.57
C GLY A 303 -17.14 17.16 5.82
N ARG A 304 -16.37 16.23 5.27
CA ARG A 304 -15.20 16.48 4.43
C ARG A 304 -15.46 15.92 3.03
N GLU A 305 -14.91 16.55 2.01
CA GLU A 305 -14.94 16.06 0.64
C GLU A 305 -13.51 15.86 0.12
N VAL A 306 -13.35 14.94 -0.86
CA VAL A 306 -12.11 14.73 -1.59
C VAL A 306 -12.26 15.29 -2.99
N VAL A 307 -11.55 16.37 -3.27
CA VAL A 307 -11.47 16.95 -4.62
C VAL A 307 -10.34 16.29 -5.38
N GLN A 308 -10.66 15.77 -6.57
CA GLN A 308 -9.76 14.97 -7.41
C GLN A 308 -9.55 15.68 -8.74
N CYS A 309 -8.30 15.81 -9.16
CA CYS A 309 -7.92 16.39 -10.45
C CYS A 309 -7.39 15.29 -11.37
N TYR A 310 -7.91 15.24 -12.58
CA TYR A 310 -7.55 14.27 -13.61
C TYR A 310 -7.07 14.98 -14.88
N LEU A 311 -6.17 14.32 -15.61
CA LEU A 311 -5.62 14.79 -16.87
C LEU A 311 -5.91 13.81 -18.00
N SER A 312 -6.55 14.28 -19.06
CA SER A 312 -6.68 13.53 -20.32
C SER A 312 -5.65 14.04 -21.30
N ALA A 313 -4.59 13.27 -21.54
CA ALA A 313 -3.54 13.60 -22.49
C ALA A 313 -3.95 13.28 -23.93
N PRO A 314 -3.45 14.01 -24.94
CA PRO A 314 -3.77 13.74 -26.34
C PRO A 314 -3.11 12.43 -26.82
N ASP A 315 -3.81 11.68 -27.67
CA ASP A 315 -3.24 10.56 -28.40
C ASP A 315 -2.33 11.05 -29.52
N GLY A 316 -1.25 10.32 -29.72
CA GLY A 316 -0.29 10.61 -30.78
C GLY A 316 0.47 9.35 -31.21
N LYS A 317 1.78 9.31 -31.00
CA LYS A 317 2.60 8.10 -31.19
C LYS A 317 2.24 7.01 -30.20
N LEU A 318 1.83 7.44 -29.00
CA LEU A 318 1.46 6.59 -27.87
C LEU A 318 -0.03 6.73 -27.56
N GLU A 319 -0.70 5.59 -27.37
CA GLU A 319 -2.05 5.58 -26.81
C GLU A 319 -2.02 6.08 -25.36
N LYS A 320 -3.06 6.78 -24.92
CA LYS A 320 -3.21 7.29 -23.54
C LYS A 320 -4.47 6.70 -22.91
N ALA A 321 -4.49 6.60 -21.58
CA ALA A 321 -5.74 6.36 -20.88
C ALA A 321 -6.72 7.53 -21.11
N TYR A 322 -8.02 7.28 -20.86
CA TYR A 322 -9.02 8.36 -20.93
C TYR A 322 -8.66 9.51 -20.00
N GLN A 323 -8.18 9.18 -18.81
CA GLN A 323 -7.68 10.14 -17.84
C GLN A 323 -6.74 9.46 -16.85
N ASP A 324 -5.86 10.27 -16.23
CA ASP A 324 -4.96 9.91 -15.13
C ASP A 324 -5.18 10.85 -13.96
N LEU A 325 -5.18 10.34 -12.72
CA LEU A 325 -5.19 11.15 -11.50
C LEU A 325 -3.86 11.91 -11.40
N VAL A 326 -3.92 13.24 -11.30
CA VAL A 326 -2.72 14.10 -11.27
C VAL A 326 -2.57 14.87 -9.96
N ALA A 327 -3.68 15.15 -9.27
CA ALA A 327 -3.67 15.78 -7.94
C ALA A 327 -4.95 15.44 -7.18
N TYR A 328 -4.89 15.53 -5.86
CA TYR A 328 -6.06 15.43 -4.99
C TYR A 328 -5.84 16.19 -3.68
N ILE A 329 -6.95 16.60 -3.08
CA ILE A 329 -6.94 17.23 -1.76
C ILE A 329 -8.20 16.83 -0.99
N LYS A 330 -8.06 16.56 0.29
CA LYS A 330 -9.17 16.38 1.21
C LYS A 330 -9.40 17.66 1.99
N THR A 331 -10.64 18.17 1.98
CA THR A 331 -10.99 19.39 2.70
C THR A 331 -10.89 19.21 4.22
N ASP A 332 -10.84 20.30 4.93
CA ASP A 332 -11.18 20.32 6.35
C ASP A 332 -12.65 19.97 6.59
N LEU A 333 -13.07 19.96 7.86
CA LEU A 333 -14.46 19.71 8.23
C LEU A 333 -15.33 20.94 7.93
N ILE A 334 -16.11 20.88 6.86
CA ILE A 334 -16.97 21.98 6.42
C ILE A 334 -18.35 21.84 7.08
N ALA A 335 -18.79 22.86 7.81
CA ALA A 335 -20.11 22.90 8.41
C ALA A 335 -21.23 23.10 7.35
N PRO A 336 -22.48 22.71 7.65
CA PRO A 336 -23.60 22.92 6.73
C PRO A 336 -23.73 24.40 6.28
N GLY A 337 -23.74 24.60 4.96
CA GLY A 337 -23.82 25.92 4.33
C GLY A 337 -22.52 26.67 4.16
N GLU A 338 -21.44 26.24 4.84
CA GLU A 338 -20.10 26.82 4.73
C GLU A 338 -19.35 26.28 3.50
N SER A 339 -18.23 26.95 3.15
CA SER A 339 -17.39 26.61 2.02
C SER A 339 -15.91 26.68 2.38
N GLU A 340 -15.10 25.93 1.64
CA GLU A 340 -13.64 25.97 1.69
C GLU A 340 -13.09 26.14 0.27
N ASP A 341 -12.07 26.98 0.10
CA ASP A 341 -11.36 27.13 -1.15
C ASP A 341 -10.13 26.21 -1.14
N VAL A 342 -9.95 25.45 -2.22
CA VAL A 342 -8.85 24.51 -2.39
C VAL A 342 -8.09 24.79 -3.68
N VAL A 343 -6.80 24.43 -3.71
CA VAL A 343 -5.96 24.47 -4.91
C VAL A 343 -5.35 23.09 -5.13
N LEU A 344 -5.53 22.56 -6.34
CA LEU A 344 -4.92 21.32 -6.81
C LEU A 344 -3.77 21.71 -7.74
N SER A 345 -2.55 21.28 -7.41
CA SER A 345 -1.34 21.62 -8.15
C SER A 345 -0.63 20.36 -8.65
N PHE A 346 -0.17 20.37 -9.89
CA PHE A 346 0.64 19.31 -10.50
C PHE A 346 1.57 19.87 -11.57
N ASP A 347 2.72 19.20 -11.78
CA ASP A 347 3.61 19.49 -12.90
C ASP A 347 3.23 18.61 -14.10
N LEU A 348 2.99 19.25 -15.25
CA LEU A 348 2.60 18.52 -16.45
C LEU A 348 3.70 17.54 -16.93
N THR A 349 4.97 17.84 -16.67
CA THR A 349 6.10 16.99 -17.09
C THR A 349 6.14 15.65 -16.35
N ASP A 350 5.57 15.56 -15.14
CA ASP A 350 5.45 14.30 -14.38
C ASP A 350 4.51 13.29 -15.05
N HIS A 351 3.69 13.76 -15.99
CA HIS A 351 2.71 12.98 -16.75
C HIS A 351 3.13 12.77 -18.22
N ALA A 352 4.40 12.98 -18.54
CA ALA A 352 5.00 12.60 -19.82
C ALA A 352 4.99 11.07 -19.97
N SER A 353 4.73 10.59 -21.19
CA SER A 353 4.66 9.16 -21.47
C SER A 353 5.99 8.61 -21.97
N PHE A 354 6.33 7.38 -21.55
CA PHE A 354 7.59 6.75 -21.92
C PHE A 354 7.53 6.13 -23.33
N LEU A 355 8.35 6.65 -24.22
CA LEU A 355 8.54 6.14 -25.58
C LEU A 355 9.72 5.16 -25.61
N GLU A 356 9.42 3.85 -25.71
CA GLU A 356 10.39 2.78 -25.64
C GLU A 356 11.46 2.84 -26.75
N ASP A 357 11.03 3.22 -27.98
CA ASP A 357 11.91 3.24 -29.17
C ASP A 357 13.19 4.06 -28.99
N ASN A 358 13.16 5.11 -28.18
CA ASN A 358 14.29 5.98 -27.93
C ASN A 358 14.56 6.24 -26.44
N ALA A 359 13.92 5.47 -25.58
CA ALA A 359 14.05 5.53 -24.12
C ALA A 359 13.86 6.97 -23.57
N SER A 360 12.78 7.64 -23.94
CA SER A 360 12.53 9.01 -23.50
C SER A 360 11.10 9.21 -23.01
N TYR A 361 10.92 10.11 -22.06
CA TYR A 361 9.60 10.61 -21.71
C TYR A 361 9.28 11.80 -22.61
N ILE A 362 8.08 11.78 -23.20
CA ILE A 362 7.61 12.79 -24.13
C ILE A 362 6.25 13.35 -23.74
N LEU A 363 6.07 14.64 -23.96
CA LEU A 363 4.77 15.29 -24.06
C LEU A 363 4.44 15.46 -25.56
N GLU A 364 3.31 14.94 -25.99
CA GLU A 364 2.89 14.95 -27.39
C GLU A 364 2.06 16.22 -27.70
N PRO A 365 2.10 16.74 -28.93
CA PRO A 365 1.33 17.93 -29.28
C PRO A 365 -0.17 17.66 -29.21
N GLY A 366 -0.91 18.64 -28.73
CA GLY A 366 -2.38 18.56 -28.63
C GLY A 366 -2.93 19.28 -27.42
N LYS A 367 -4.14 18.89 -27.04
CA LYS A 367 -4.86 19.44 -25.87
C LYS A 367 -4.83 18.43 -24.73
N TYR A 368 -4.33 18.85 -23.61
CA TYR A 368 -4.37 18.15 -22.33
C TYR A 368 -5.57 18.70 -21.56
N ILE A 369 -6.62 17.90 -21.41
CA ILE A 369 -7.87 18.32 -20.75
C ILE A 369 -7.74 18.06 -19.26
N VAL A 370 -7.84 19.13 -18.48
CA VAL A 370 -7.82 19.10 -17.01
C VAL A 370 -9.26 18.98 -16.51
N ARG A 371 -9.51 18.00 -15.63
CA ARG A 371 -10.82 17.69 -15.07
C ARG A 371 -10.79 17.73 -13.57
N VAL A 372 -11.85 18.21 -12.94
CA VAL A 372 -11.99 18.22 -11.47
C VAL A 372 -13.34 17.65 -11.06
N GLY A 373 -13.34 16.86 -10.02
CA GLY A 373 -14.55 16.27 -9.46
C GLY A 373 -14.29 15.52 -8.15
N ASN A 374 -15.12 14.53 -7.83
CA ASN A 374 -15.01 13.72 -6.63
C ASN A 374 -14.99 12.20 -6.88
N SER A 375 -14.89 11.80 -8.14
CA SER A 375 -14.58 10.43 -8.57
C SER A 375 -14.20 10.42 -10.05
N SER A 376 -13.61 9.35 -10.57
CA SER A 376 -13.25 9.22 -11.98
C SER A 376 -14.47 9.31 -12.92
N ARG A 377 -15.68 9.04 -12.42
CA ARG A 377 -16.94 9.11 -13.18
C ARG A 377 -17.81 10.31 -12.83
N ASN A 378 -17.32 11.25 -12.02
CA ASN A 378 -18.01 12.49 -11.68
C ASN A 378 -17.01 13.64 -11.68
N THR A 379 -16.66 14.07 -12.89
CA THR A 379 -15.72 15.17 -13.15
C THR A 379 -16.32 16.18 -14.12
N HIS A 380 -15.84 17.43 -14.07
CA HIS A 380 -16.12 18.50 -15.04
C HIS A 380 -14.80 19.07 -15.55
N VAL A 381 -14.83 19.64 -16.77
CA VAL A 381 -13.65 20.22 -17.39
C VAL A 381 -13.30 21.53 -16.71
N ALA A 382 -12.09 21.63 -16.15
CA ALA A 382 -11.53 22.84 -15.55
C ALA A 382 -10.89 23.76 -16.61
N GLY A 383 -10.22 23.16 -17.59
CA GLY A 383 -9.54 23.87 -18.65
C GLY A 383 -8.76 22.92 -19.56
N ALA A 384 -7.99 23.49 -20.46
CA ALA A 384 -7.13 22.76 -21.37
C ALA A 384 -5.75 23.40 -21.48
N ILE A 385 -4.71 22.58 -21.44
CA ILE A 385 -3.34 22.99 -21.73
C ILE A 385 -3.03 22.60 -23.17
N THR A 386 -2.56 23.54 -24.00
CA THR A 386 -2.22 23.27 -25.41
C THR A 386 -0.72 23.25 -25.58
N LEU A 387 -0.21 22.19 -26.21
CA LEU A 387 1.19 22.05 -26.60
C LEU A 387 1.27 22.00 -28.12
N ALA A 388 2.09 22.87 -28.74
CA ALA A 388 2.14 22.99 -30.19
C ALA A 388 3.00 21.93 -30.90
N GLU A 389 4.03 21.41 -30.21
CA GLU A 389 4.98 20.44 -30.75
C GLU A 389 5.38 19.43 -29.68
N GLU A 390 5.90 18.27 -30.11
CA GLU A 390 6.41 17.25 -29.20
C GLU A 390 7.66 17.74 -28.45
N VAL A 391 7.68 17.52 -27.14
CA VAL A 391 8.82 17.85 -26.29
C VAL A 391 9.26 16.61 -25.51
N THR A 392 10.56 16.37 -25.52
CA THR A 392 11.19 15.38 -24.65
C THR A 392 11.50 16.02 -23.29
N THR A 393 10.94 15.49 -22.23
CA THR A 393 11.18 15.98 -20.85
C THR A 393 12.35 15.26 -20.20
N VAL A 394 12.46 13.94 -20.42
CA VAL A 394 13.54 13.11 -19.90
C VAL A 394 14.09 12.22 -21.00
N LYS A 395 15.42 12.14 -21.08
CA LYS A 395 16.13 11.16 -21.89
C LYS A 395 16.76 10.12 -20.97
N ALA A 396 16.13 8.95 -20.91
CA ALA A 396 16.55 7.83 -20.08
C ALA A 396 17.37 6.82 -20.91
N CYS A 397 17.57 5.64 -20.37
CA CYS A 397 18.15 4.49 -21.08
C CYS A 397 17.14 3.34 -21.03
N THR A 398 17.02 2.56 -22.10
CA THR A 398 16.27 1.29 -22.06
C THR A 398 16.97 0.35 -21.07
N ARG A 399 16.22 -0.13 -20.09
CA ARG A 399 16.75 -0.91 -18.98
C ARG A 399 16.05 -2.26 -18.80
N LEU A 400 14.73 -2.26 -18.91
CA LEU A 400 13.89 -3.38 -18.55
C LEU A 400 13.04 -3.88 -19.73
N ALA A 401 13.62 -3.81 -20.95
CA ALA A 401 12.94 -4.23 -22.17
C ALA A 401 12.46 -5.69 -22.09
N VAL A 402 11.29 -5.95 -22.65
CA VAL A 402 10.74 -7.31 -22.74
C VAL A 402 11.61 -8.17 -23.65
N ASN A 403 12.01 -9.35 -23.19
CA ASN A 403 12.90 -10.27 -23.88
C ASN A 403 12.17 -11.44 -24.59
N MET A 404 10.85 -11.45 -24.56
CA MET A 404 9.99 -12.47 -25.21
C MET A 404 8.77 -11.83 -25.88
N PHE A 405 7.99 -12.65 -26.60
CA PHE A 405 6.76 -12.15 -27.19
C PHE A 405 5.79 -11.66 -26.10
N HIS A 406 5.42 -10.39 -26.21
CA HIS A 406 4.46 -9.73 -25.35
C HIS A 406 3.54 -8.87 -26.21
N ARG A 407 2.26 -8.79 -25.84
CA ARG A 407 1.27 -7.96 -26.52
C ARG A 407 0.33 -7.35 -25.51
N GLU A 408 0.22 -6.06 -25.56
CA GLU A 408 -0.75 -5.30 -24.77
C GLU A 408 -2.08 -5.09 -25.52
N ILE A 409 -3.13 -4.85 -24.76
CA ILE A 409 -4.41 -4.41 -25.30
C ILE A 409 -4.25 -3.01 -25.89
N SER A 410 -5.06 -2.72 -26.91
CA SER A 410 -5.06 -1.40 -27.57
C SER A 410 -6.46 -0.81 -27.53
N LYS A 411 -6.56 0.50 -27.35
CA LYS A 411 -7.82 1.23 -27.36
C LYS A 411 -8.28 1.64 -28.76
N LYS A 412 -7.55 1.27 -29.82
CA LYS A 412 -7.78 1.74 -31.19
C LYS A 412 -9.24 1.66 -31.64
N ASP A 413 -9.96 0.61 -31.24
CA ASP A 413 -11.37 0.39 -31.58
C ASP A 413 -12.30 0.59 -30.36
N ALA A 414 -11.79 1.11 -29.24
CA ALA A 414 -12.58 1.37 -28.06
C ALA A 414 -13.29 2.72 -28.15
N THR A 415 -14.47 2.78 -27.53
CA THR A 415 -15.17 4.04 -27.29
C THR A 415 -15.01 4.37 -25.81
N PRO A 416 -14.33 5.45 -25.45
CA PRO A 416 -14.11 5.77 -24.04
C PRO A 416 -15.42 6.21 -23.34
N TYR A 417 -15.40 6.21 -22.05
CA TYR A 417 -16.43 6.81 -21.23
C TYR A 417 -16.63 8.28 -21.65
N THR A 418 -17.86 8.74 -21.58
CA THR A 418 -18.23 10.14 -21.74
C THR A 418 -19.49 10.44 -20.94
N TYR A 419 -19.72 11.69 -20.60
CA TYR A 419 -20.92 12.16 -19.93
C TYR A 419 -21.61 13.25 -20.76
N ALA A 420 -22.91 13.47 -20.47
CA ALA A 420 -23.70 14.48 -21.18
C ALA A 420 -23.15 15.88 -20.91
N GLY A 421 -22.84 16.64 -21.99
CA GLY A 421 -22.26 17.98 -21.90
C GLY A 421 -20.73 18.03 -21.96
N GLU A 422 -20.03 16.91 -21.93
CA GLU A 422 -18.56 16.90 -21.93
C GLU A 422 -17.96 17.61 -23.16
N ALA A 423 -18.50 17.33 -24.33
CA ALA A 423 -18.01 17.95 -25.58
C ALA A 423 -18.20 19.48 -25.59
N GLU A 424 -19.29 19.96 -25.02
CA GLU A 424 -19.57 21.39 -24.82
C GLU A 424 -18.63 22.02 -23.80
N GLU A 425 -18.34 21.33 -22.68
CA GLU A 425 -17.38 21.79 -21.68
C GLU A 425 -15.97 21.88 -22.29
N ILE A 426 -15.52 20.87 -23.03
CA ILE A 426 -14.22 20.88 -23.73
C ILE A 426 -14.14 22.03 -24.74
N ALA A 427 -15.22 22.30 -25.48
CA ALA A 427 -15.25 23.36 -26.47
C ALA A 427 -15.26 24.78 -25.84
N ALA A 428 -15.79 24.90 -24.62
CA ALA A 428 -15.87 26.14 -23.87
C ALA A 428 -14.69 26.36 -22.92
N ALA A 429 -13.80 25.36 -22.77
CA ALA A 429 -12.72 25.37 -21.82
C ALA A 429 -11.73 26.53 -22.03
N THR A 430 -11.26 27.14 -20.96
CA THR A 430 -10.12 28.07 -20.98
C THR A 430 -8.88 27.33 -21.49
N GLU A 431 -8.29 27.84 -22.57
CA GLU A 431 -7.07 27.26 -23.16
C GLU A 431 -5.84 28.06 -22.69
N LEU A 432 -4.87 27.36 -22.11
CA LEU A 432 -3.58 27.90 -21.70
C LEU A 432 -2.49 27.25 -22.57
N ALA A 433 -1.62 28.06 -23.16
CA ALA A 433 -0.55 27.55 -24.02
C ALA A 433 0.72 27.28 -23.19
N LEU A 434 1.19 26.04 -23.23
CA LEU A 434 2.50 25.69 -22.67
C LEU A 434 3.58 26.07 -23.68
N ASP A 435 4.54 26.90 -23.25
CA ASP A 435 5.73 27.19 -24.05
C ASP A 435 6.72 26.01 -23.93
N PRO A 436 7.07 25.35 -25.04
CA PRO A 436 8.10 24.29 -25.04
C PRO A 436 9.41 24.71 -24.39
N ALA A 437 9.74 26.01 -24.40
CA ALA A 437 10.97 26.55 -23.79
C ALA A 437 10.97 26.51 -22.24
N ASP A 438 9.80 26.38 -21.61
CA ASP A 438 9.68 26.26 -20.16
C ASP A 438 10.00 24.82 -19.69
N ILE A 439 10.11 23.87 -20.60
CA ILE A 439 10.39 22.47 -20.28
C ILE A 439 11.90 22.21 -20.27
N GLU A 440 12.45 21.88 -19.12
CA GLU A 440 13.85 21.51 -18.99
C GLU A 440 14.05 20.04 -19.35
N LEU A 441 15.05 19.75 -20.23
CA LEU A 441 15.42 18.40 -20.60
C LEU A 441 16.35 17.77 -19.57
N THR A 442 15.92 16.74 -18.88
CA THR A 442 16.76 15.89 -18.05
C THR A 442 17.38 14.77 -18.87
N VAL A 443 18.70 14.54 -18.77
CA VAL A 443 19.40 13.47 -19.49
C VAL A 443 20.11 12.56 -18.51
N PHE A 444 19.69 11.29 -18.47
CA PHE A 444 20.39 10.26 -17.72
C PHE A 444 21.43 9.56 -18.62
N ALA A 445 22.67 9.56 -18.18
CA ALA A 445 23.71 8.80 -18.85
C ALA A 445 23.52 7.28 -18.63
N PRO A 446 23.95 6.43 -19.58
CA PRO A 446 24.07 5.01 -19.34
C PRO A 446 24.90 4.79 -18.07
N THR A 447 24.41 3.96 -17.14
CA THR A 447 25.19 3.62 -15.96
C THR A 447 26.43 2.86 -16.44
N GLU A 448 27.59 3.48 -16.28
CA GLU A 448 28.82 2.80 -16.63
C GLU A 448 28.98 1.54 -15.79
N THR A 449 29.30 0.43 -16.42
CA THR A 449 29.59 -0.86 -15.76
C THR A 449 30.95 -0.84 -15.08
N ASN A 450 31.48 0.32 -14.77
CA ASN A 450 32.73 0.45 -14.04
C ASN A 450 32.55 -0.15 -12.64
N PRO A 451 33.32 -1.18 -12.26
CA PRO A 451 33.26 -1.68 -10.90
C PRO A 451 33.53 -0.52 -9.93
N PRO A 452 32.90 -0.52 -8.74
CA PRO A 452 33.18 0.49 -7.72
C PRO A 452 34.69 0.53 -7.43
N LYS A 453 35.19 1.68 -6.97
CA LYS A 453 36.59 1.81 -6.59
C LYS A 453 36.91 0.87 -5.43
N LEU A 454 37.92 0.01 -5.58
CA LEU A 454 38.43 -0.84 -4.52
C LEU A 454 38.95 0.03 -3.36
N LEU A 455 38.41 -0.21 -2.15
CA LEU A 455 38.89 0.45 -0.94
C LEU A 455 40.06 -0.33 -0.38
N THR A 456 41.16 0.38 -0.11
CA THR A 456 42.43 -0.17 0.43
C THR A 456 42.86 0.68 1.61
N VAL A 457 43.52 0.04 2.58
CA VAL A 457 44.13 0.74 3.71
C VAL A 457 45.32 1.55 3.23
N ALA A 458 45.31 2.85 3.47
CA ALA A 458 46.44 3.72 3.16
C ALA A 458 47.68 3.35 4.00
N ASP A 459 48.89 3.67 3.52
CA ASP A 459 50.14 3.31 4.20
C ASP A 459 50.22 3.93 5.60
N GLU A 460 49.76 5.15 5.75
CA GLU A 460 49.67 5.86 7.05
C GLU A 460 48.67 5.23 8.01
N ASP A 461 47.69 4.50 7.53
CA ASP A 461 46.58 3.92 8.34
C ASP A 461 46.84 2.46 8.74
N LYS A 462 47.91 1.83 8.26
CA LYS A 462 48.20 0.39 8.50
C LYS A 462 48.25 -0.06 9.96
N ASN A 463 48.52 0.86 10.87
CA ASN A 463 48.63 0.59 12.30
C ASN A 463 47.45 1.18 13.11
N THR A 464 46.43 1.69 12.43
CA THR A 464 45.26 2.31 13.07
C THR A 464 44.06 1.45 12.79
N THR A 465 43.28 1.13 13.82
CA THR A 465 41.94 0.52 13.63
C THR A 465 40.90 1.63 13.78
N TYR A 466 40.32 2.02 12.67
CA TYR A 466 39.20 2.96 12.65
C TYR A 466 37.90 2.24 12.98
N THR A 467 37.05 2.93 13.75
CA THR A 467 35.76 2.45 14.21
C THR A 467 34.65 3.35 13.73
N LEU A 468 33.39 2.90 13.85
CA LEU A 468 32.24 3.72 13.54
C LEU A 468 32.11 4.94 14.46
N ASP A 469 32.65 4.86 15.69
CA ASP A 469 32.75 6.01 16.61
C ASP A 469 33.75 7.06 16.13
N ASP A 470 34.80 6.64 15.42
CA ASP A 470 35.72 7.60 14.77
C ASP A 470 35.06 8.33 13.61
N VAL A 471 34.19 7.62 12.85
CA VAL A 471 33.40 8.26 11.80
C VAL A 471 32.47 9.31 12.39
N ARG A 472 31.75 8.97 13.48
CA ARG A 472 30.88 9.93 14.18
C ARG A 472 31.63 11.15 14.71
N ALA A 473 32.84 10.95 15.15
CA ALA A 473 33.70 12.01 15.66
C ALA A 473 34.42 12.80 14.53
N GLY A 474 34.20 12.50 13.27
CA GLY A 474 34.85 13.15 12.12
C GLY A 474 36.34 12.83 12.00
N ARG A 475 36.83 11.76 12.63
CA ARG A 475 38.25 11.33 12.57
C ARG A 475 38.53 10.27 11.49
N ALA A 476 37.49 9.64 10.97
CA ALA A 476 37.58 8.66 9.88
C ALA A 476 36.37 8.78 8.95
N THR A 477 36.43 8.10 7.81
CA THR A 477 35.30 7.91 6.90
C THR A 477 34.78 6.47 6.97
N VAL A 478 33.56 6.24 6.49
CA VAL A 478 33.01 4.88 6.38
C VAL A 478 33.90 3.99 5.52
N GLU A 479 34.42 4.54 4.43
CA GLU A 479 35.29 3.83 3.50
C GLU A 479 36.62 3.39 4.19
N GLN A 480 37.17 4.20 5.10
CA GLN A 480 38.35 3.82 5.87
C GLN A 480 38.05 2.66 6.84
N VAL A 481 36.86 2.63 7.46
CA VAL A 481 36.46 1.49 8.30
C VAL A 481 36.30 0.23 7.43
N VAL A 482 35.61 0.34 6.28
CA VAL A 482 35.35 -0.81 5.40
C VAL A 482 36.63 -1.32 4.72
N ALA A 483 37.59 -0.44 4.40
CA ALA A 483 38.87 -0.83 3.80
C ALA A 483 39.64 -1.83 4.65
N GLN A 484 39.50 -1.80 5.97
CA GLN A 484 40.21 -2.65 6.95
C GLN A 484 39.59 -4.05 7.10
N MET A 485 38.32 -4.24 6.65
CA MET A 485 37.58 -5.49 6.81
C MET A 485 38.16 -6.58 5.91
N ASP A 486 38.33 -7.78 6.47
CA ASP A 486 38.69 -8.95 5.66
C ASP A 486 37.47 -9.51 4.90
N SER A 487 37.67 -10.56 4.09
CA SER A 487 36.62 -11.16 3.28
C SER A 487 35.52 -11.79 4.13
N PHE A 488 35.83 -12.32 5.31
CA PHE A 488 34.85 -12.90 6.21
C PHE A 488 33.98 -11.82 6.86
N GLU A 489 34.57 -10.71 7.28
CA GLU A 489 33.89 -9.56 7.83
C GLU A 489 32.96 -8.94 6.79
N LEU A 490 33.42 -8.69 5.59
CA LEU A 490 32.61 -8.18 4.48
C LEU A 490 31.42 -9.11 4.15
N ALA A 491 31.67 -10.42 4.02
CA ALA A 491 30.62 -11.40 3.77
C ALA A 491 29.60 -11.48 4.93
N SER A 492 30.01 -11.15 6.15
CA SER A 492 29.13 -11.11 7.31
C SER A 492 28.18 -9.91 7.25
N PHE A 493 28.69 -8.73 6.90
CA PHE A 493 27.89 -7.50 6.86
C PHE A 493 26.84 -7.49 5.76
N VAL A 494 27.10 -8.12 4.59
CA VAL A 494 26.11 -8.20 3.50
C VAL A 494 25.07 -9.31 3.68
N ASN A 495 25.09 -10.01 4.81
CA ASN A 495 24.07 -10.99 5.21
C ASN A 495 23.43 -10.54 6.53
N GLY A 496 22.15 -10.80 6.69
CA GLY A 496 21.48 -10.69 7.98
C GLY A 496 22.19 -11.53 9.04
N ALA A 497 22.12 -11.12 10.28
CA ALA A 497 22.83 -11.81 11.36
C ALA A 497 22.22 -13.17 11.67
N ILE A 498 22.99 -14.25 11.46
CA ILE A 498 22.66 -15.60 11.93
C ILE A 498 23.62 -15.93 13.06
N TYR A 499 23.09 -16.26 14.20
CA TYR A 499 23.89 -16.68 15.36
C TYR A 499 24.12 -18.19 15.38
N GLU A 500 25.31 -18.61 15.82
CA GLU A 500 25.58 -20.00 16.13
C GLU A 500 24.56 -20.49 17.18
N GLY A 501 23.81 -21.51 16.84
CA GLY A 501 22.73 -22.04 17.69
C GLY A 501 21.31 -21.67 17.19
N ALA A 502 21.17 -20.81 16.20
CA ALA A 502 19.91 -20.70 15.50
C ALA A 502 19.56 -22.08 14.89
N GLU A 503 18.39 -22.61 15.21
CA GLU A 503 17.97 -23.93 14.72
C GLU A 503 17.99 -23.98 13.20
N LYS A 504 18.27 -25.15 12.63
CA LYS A 504 18.33 -25.36 11.16
C LYS A 504 17.04 -24.96 10.42
N ASN A 505 15.97 -24.71 11.15
CA ASN A 505 14.67 -24.26 10.66
C ASN A 505 14.30 -22.91 11.26
N ALA A 506 15.28 -22.03 11.48
CA ALA A 506 15.01 -20.69 12.00
C ALA A 506 14.05 -19.95 11.08
N THR A 507 12.93 -19.53 11.63
CA THR A 507 11.83 -18.84 10.97
C THR A 507 11.89 -17.34 11.28
N VAL A 508 11.11 -16.56 10.54
CA VAL A 508 10.95 -15.13 10.82
C VAL A 508 10.62 -14.92 12.31
N GLY A 509 11.35 -14.02 12.96
CA GLY A 509 11.21 -13.73 14.40
C GLY A 509 12.13 -14.50 15.34
N SER A 510 12.73 -15.62 14.91
CA SER A 510 13.68 -16.39 15.75
C SER A 510 15.14 -15.99 15.55
N MET A 511 15.45 -15.14 14.58
CA MET A 511 16.80 -14.89 14.12
C MET A 511 17.42 -13.62 14.68
N ALA A 512 16.63 -12.65 15.11
CA ALA A 512 17.13 -11.44 15.73
C ALA A 512 17.51 -11.70 17.20
N LYS A 513 18.71 -11.30 17.59
CA LYS A 513 19.21 -11.42 18.97
C LYS A 513 18.90 -10.17 19.77
N LYS A 514 18.95 -9.00 19.14
CA LYS A 514 18.74 -7.71 19.79
C LYS A 514 17.33 -7.56 20.35
N VAL A 515 16.32 -7.91 19.51
CA VAL A 515 14.91 -7.86 19.90
C VAL A 515 14.25 -9.18 19.53
N HIS A 516 13.80 -9.91 20.55
CA HIS A 516 13.13 -11.20 20.34
C HIS A 516 11.81 -11.00 19.57
N GLY A 517 11.59 -11.82 18.56
CA GLY A 517 10.41 -11.73 17.69
C GLY A 517 10.56 -10.75 16.53
N ALA A 518 11.63 -9.95 16.48
CA ALA A 518 11.93 -9.11 15.32
C ALA A 518 12.24 -9.96 14.08
N ALA A 519 11.93 -9.44 12.91
CA ALA A 519 12.03 -10.17 11.64
C ALA A 519 13.48 -10.52 11.27
N GLY A 520 14.42 -9.67 11.65
CA GLY A 520 15.85 -9.88 11.45
C GLY A 520 16.69 -8.71 11.97
N GLU A 521 17.99 -8.79 11.79
CA GLU A 521 18.92 -7.71 12.17
C GLU A 521 20.19 -7.73 11.31
N THR A 522 20.89 -6.59 11.25
CA THR A 522 22.20 -6.47 10.61
C THR A 522 23.29 -7.10 11.48
N TRP A 523 24.42 -7.45 10.86
CA TRP A 523 25.58 -7.93 11.59
C TRP A 523 26.18 -6.83 12.47
N SER A 524 26.66 -7.18 13.66
CA SER A 524 27.35 -6.29 14.60
C SER A 524 28.83 -6.64 14.72
N SER A 525 29.67 -5.68 15.10
CA SER A 525 31.11 -5.89 15.32
C SER A 525 31.61 -5.01 16.47
N GLU A 526 32.08 -5.65 17.54
CA GLU A 526 32.75 -4.95 18.65
C GLU A 526 34.08 -4.32 18.19
N LYS A 527 34.81 -5.00 17.30
CA LYS A 527 36.10 -4.55 16.75
C LYS A 527 35.97 -3.16 16.09
N TYR A 528 34.87 -2.91 15.40
CA TYR A 528 34.63 -1.67 14.66
C TYR A 528 33.59 -0.78 15.33
N ALA A 529 33.15 -1.09 16.54
CA ALA A 529 32.07 -0.40 17.25
C ALA A 529 30.78 -0.27 16.42
N ILE A 530 30.42 -1.34 15.68
CA ILE A 530 29.23 -1.37 14.83
C ILE A 530 28.12 -2.13 15.58
N PRO A 531 27.00 -1.47 15.96
CA PRO A 531 25.86 -2.13 16.56
C PRO A 531 25.00 -2.85 15.52
N ALA A 532 24.19 -3.81 15.95
CA ALA A 532 23.12 -4.37 15.13
C ALA A 532 21.93 -3.40 15.04
N ASN A 533 21.34 -3.29 13.84
CA ASN A 533 20.02 -2.69 13.64
C ASN A 533 19.00 -3.81 13.50
N ALA A 534 18.00 -3.82 14.40
CA ALA A 534 16.89 -4.75 14.31
C ALA A 534 15.78 -4.17 13.42
N CYS A 535 15.15 -5.05 12.63
CA CYS A 535 14.00 -4.69 11.82
C CYS A 535 12.79 -5.57 12.17
N ALA A 536 11.61 -4.96 12.16
CA ALA A 536 10.35 -5.64 12.44
C ALA A 536 9.39 -5.51 11.26
N ASP A 537 8.60 -6.56 11.09
CA ASP A 537 7.52 -6.63 10.09
C ASP A 537 6.24 -5.96 10.61
N GLY A 538 5.18 -6.00 9.80
CA GLY A 538 3.84 -5.54 10.12
C GLY A 538 3.47 -4.21 9.46
N PRO A 539 2.90 -4.20 8.25
CA PRO A 539 2.55 -2.96 7.53
C PRO A 539 1.46 -2.12 8.21
N SER A 540 0.81 -2.65 9.24
CA SER A 540 -0.20 -1.92 10.03
C SER A 540 0.19 -1.76 11.51
N GLY A 541 1.49 -1.77 11.82
CA GLY A 541 2.07 -1.67 13.16
C GLY A 541 3.19 -2.67 13.35
N ILE A 542 3.90 -2.59 14.47
CA ILE A 542 5.08 -3.45 14.69
C ILE A 542 4.66 -4.87 15.05
N ARG A 543 5.12 -5.82 14.25
CA ARG A 543 4.95 -7.25 14.50
C ARG A 543 6.21 -7.85 15.13
N LEU A 544 6.05 -8.33 16.36
CA LEU A 544 7.04 -9.17 17.01
C LEU A 544 6.45 -10.56 17.21
N SER A 545 6.90 -11.55 16.46
CA SER A 545 6.42 -12.92 16.59
C SER A 545 7.46 -13.92 16.11
N VAL A 546 7.55 -15.05 16.78
CA VAL A 546 8.33 -16.19 16.31
C VAL A 546 7.41 -17.12 15.57
N PHE A 547 7.70 -17.36 14.30
CA PHE A 547 6.92 -18.21 13.43
C PHE A 547 6.92 -19.66 13.95
N GLY A 548 5.73 -20.29 14.00
CA GLY A 548 5.58 -21.70 14.36
C GLY A 548 5.78 -22.02 15.85
N SER A 549 6.04 -21.03 16.69
CA SER A 549 6.01 -21.15 18.14
C SER A 549 4.75 -20.47 18.66
N PRO A 550 3.96 -21.08 19.56
CA PRO A 550 3.11 -20.30 20.44
C PRO A 550 4.07 -19.49 21.31
N VAL A 551 4.53 -18.34 20.80
CA VAL A 551 5.21 -17.43 21.70
C VAL A 551 4.18 -17.11 22.76
N GLU A 552 4.46 -17.55 23.99
CA GLU A 552 4.13 -16.71 25.12
C GLU A 552 4.83 -15.39 24.81
N THR A 553 4.24 -14.58 23.96
CA THR A 553 4.58 -13.18 23.82
C THR A 553 4.50 -12.66 25.22
N ASP A 554 5.55 -12.01 25.64
CA ASP A 554 5.48 -11.18 26.81
C ASP A 554 4.18 -10.38 26.67
N THR A 555 3.15 -10.83 27.37
CA THR A 555 1.80 -10.28 27.29
C THR A 555 1.82 -8.79 27.56
N ASP A 556 2.85 -8.33 28.29
CA ASP A 556 3.09 -6.93 28.59
C ASP A 556 3.47 -6.12 27.34
N MET A 557 4.24 -6.68 26.39
CA MET A 557 4.61 -5.98 25.16
C MET A 557 3.44 -5.84 24.18
N ALA A 558 2.59 -6.87 24.04
CA ALA A 558 1.37 -6.78 23.22
C ALA A 558 0.38 -5.72 23.75
N HIS A 559 0.43 -5.41 25.06
CA HIS A 559 -0.37 -4.34 25.65
C HIS A 559 0.11 -2.92 25.31
N LEU A 560 1.32 -2.77 24.79
CA LEU A 560 1.90 -1.46 24.44
C LEU A 560 1.64 -1.07 22.98
N MET A 561 1.50 -2.05 22.07
CA MET A 561 1.35 -1.85 20.64
C MET A 561 -0.10 -1.66 20.24
N VAL A 562 -0.31 -0.98 19.09
CA VAL A 562 -1.62 -0.75 18.49
C VAL A 562 -1.64 -1.35 17.09
N ALA A 563 -2.67 -2.15 16.79
CA ALA A 563 -2.95 -2.56 15.42
C ALA A 563 -3.73 -1.44 14.70
N PHE A 564 -3.01 -0.71 13.84
CA PHE A 564 -3.58 0.36 13.02
C PHE A 564 -4.40 -0.21 11.85
N PRO A 565 -5.23 0.59 11.18
CA PRO A 565 -5.93 0.15 9.98
C PRO A 565 -4.96 -0.21 8.85
N SER A 566 -5.43 -1.08 7.95
CA SER A 566 -4.67 -1.55 6.79
C SER A 566 -4.34 -0.44 5.79
N GLY A 567 -3.35 -0.70 4.89
CA GLY A 567 -2.96 0.22 3.83
C GLY A 567 -4.14 0.65 2.94
N THR A 568 -5.02 -0.29 2.58
CA THR A 568 -6.25 0.02 1.82
C THR A 568 -7.14 1.05 2.53
N ILE A 569 -7.33 0.95 3.86
CA ILE A 569 -8.10 1.95 4.62
C ILE A 569 -7.43 3.31 4.58
N LEU A 570 -6.11 3.33 4.78
CA LEU A 570 -5.36 4.57 4.74
C LEU A 570 -5.47 5.25 3.37
N ALA A 571 -5.35 4.50 2.28
CA ALA A 571 -5.53 5.00 0.93
C ALA A 571 -6.96 5.50 0.66
N ASN A 572 -7.97 4.73 1.08
CA ASN A 572 -9.38 5.14 0.95
C ASN A 572 -9.70 6.43 1.72
N SER A 573 -8.89 6.79 2.72
CA SER A 573 -9.07 8.05 3.43
C SER A 573 -8.72 9.28 2.56
N TRP A 574 -7.82 9.15 1.59
CA TRP A 574 -7.25 10.24 0.78
C TRP A 574 -6.64 11.35 1.65
N ASP A 575 -6.16 10.99 2.84
CA ASP A 575 -5.70 11.91 3.88
C ASP A 575 -4.22 11.66 4.18
N LEU A 576 -3.37 12.52 3.63
CA LEU A 576 -1.92 12.40 3.77
C LEU A 576 -1.45 12.75 5.20
N ASP A 577 -2.17 13.61 5.91
CA ASP A 577 -1.86 13.91 7.32
C ASP A 577 -2.11 12.68 8.21
N ALA A 578 -3.18 11.93 7.92
CA ALA A 578 -3.42 10.64 8.59
C ALA A 578 -2.30 9.63 8.30
N ALA A 579 -1.78 9.60 7.06
CA ALA A 579 -0.64 8.76 6.69
C ALA A 579 0.62 9.14 7.48
N ARG A 580 0.96 10.44 7.55
CA ARG A 580 2.10 10.93 8.34
C ARG A 580 1.95 10.60 9.83
N LYS A 581 0.76 10.82 10.38
CA LYS A 581 0.47 10.56 11.80
C LYS A 581 0.55 9.07 12.14
N LEU A 582 0.14 8.17 11.22
CA LEU A 582 0.34 6.73 11.37
C LEU A 582 1.83 6.40 11.49
N GLY A 583 2.67 6.94 10.60
CA GLY A 583 4.13 6.77 10.67
C GLY A 583 4.70 7.21 12.02
N ALA A 584 4.29 8.38 12.51
CA ALA A 584 4.72 8.90 13.82
C ALA A 584 4.29 8.00 14.99
N CYS A 585 3.08 7.42 14.94
CA CYS A 585 2.62 6.48 15.96
C CYS A 585 3.44 5.18 15.95
N VAL A 586 3.75 4.65 14.75
CA VAL A 586 4.59 3.45 14.61
C VAL A 586 6.01 3.72 15.07
N LYS A 587 6.59 4.88 14.74
CA LYS A 587 7.91 5.30 15.24
C LYS A 587 7.97 5.28 16.77
N ASP A 588 6.93 5.72 17.46
CA ASP A 588 6.86 5.66 18.91
C ASP A 588 6.81 4.22 19.45
N ASP A 589 6.18 3.28 18.72
CA ASP A 589 6.23 1.85 19.05
C ASP A 589 7.64 1.28 18.83
N MET A 590 8.31 1.65 17.75
CA MET A 590 9.70 1.26 17.45
C MET A 590 10.66 1.69 18.55
N ASP A 591 10.52 2.93 19.06
CA ASP A 591 11.37 3.46 20.14
C ASP A 591 11.20 2.66 21.44
N ILE A 592 9.96 2.34 21.81
CA ILE A 592 9.65 1.51 22.99
C ILE A 592 10.26 0.11 22.87
N LEU A 593 10.20 -0.47 21.67
CA LEU A 593 10.61 -1.84 21.41
C LEU A 593 12.10 -2.00 21.08
N GLY A 594 12.84 -0.90 20.85
CA GLY A 594 14.25 -0.93 20.46
C GLY A 594 14.47 -1.44 19.02
N ILE A 595 13.50 -1.19 18.13
CA ILE A 595 13.53 -1.51 16.69
C ILE A 595 13.94 -0.26 15.93
N GLU A 596 14.93 -0.35 15.04
CA GLU A 596 15.37 0.78 14.21
C GLU A 596 14.66 0.82 12.85
N GLY A 597 14.40 -0.35 12.27
CA GLY A 597 13.84 -0.51 10.94
C GLY A 597 12.44 -1.10 10.95
N TRP A 598 11.53 -0.46 10.23
CA TRP A 598 10.20 -0.99 9.96
C TRP A 598 10.10 -1.48 8.51
N LEU A 599 9.76 -2.78 8.32
CA LEU A 599 9.61 -3.41 7.00
C LEU A 599 8.27 -3.05 6.37
N ALA A 600 8.04 -1.78 6.19
CA ALA A 600 6.86 -1.14 5.62
C ALA A 600 7.23 0.29 5.17
N PRO A 601 6.34 0.95 4.39
CA PRO A 601 5.07 0.48 3.84
C PRO A 601 5.22 -0.41 2.61
N GLY A 602 4.19 -1.25 2.35
CA GLY A 602 4.00 -1.95 1.08
C GLY A 602 3.21 -1.07 0.11
N LEU A 603 3.69 -0.89 -1.13
CA LEU A 603 3.07 0.03 -2.10
C LEU A 603 2.92 -0.54 -3.52
N ASN A 604 2.92 -1.86 -3.68
CA ASN A 604 2.62 -2.45 -4.98
C ASN A 604 1.20 -2.10 -5.43
N ILE A 605 1.00 -2.03 -6.73
CA ILE A 605 -0.29 -1.68 -7.34
C ILE A 605 -1.32 -2.81 -7.10
N GLN A 606 -2.54 -2.45 -6.71
CA GLN A 606 -3.67 -3.37 -6.61
C GLN A 606 -4.16 -3.73 -8.02
N ARG A 607 -3.41 -4.62 -8.70
CA ARG A 607 -3.61 -4.99 -10.10
C ARG A 607 -4.81 -5.91 -10.32
N ASN A 608 -5.04 -6.83 -9.40
CA ASN A 608 -6.08 -7.86 -9.49
C ASN A 608 -6.70 -8.10 -8.10
N PRO A 609 -8.03 -8.24 -7.97
CA PRO A 609 -8.68 -8.42 -6.67
C PRO A 609 -8.33 -9.74 -5.98
N LEU A 610 -7.79 -10.73 -6.69
CA LEU A 610 -7.42 -12.01 -6.10
C LEU A 610 -6.11 -11.96 -5.30
N ASN A 611 -5.24 -10.94 -5.52
CA ASN A 611 -3.98 -10.85 -4.80
C ASN A 611 -4.20 -10.79 -3.28
N GLY A 612 -3.64 -11.74 -2.56
CA GLY A 612 -3.79 -11.91 -1.12
C GLY A 612 -3.26 -10.74 -0.29
N ARG A 613 -2.29 -9.98 -0.81
CA ARG A 613 -1.67 -8.83 -0.13
C ARG A 613 -2.28 -7.47 -0.47
N ASN A 614 -3.38 -7.41 -1.24
CA ASN A 614 -4.03 -6.14 -1.55
C ASN A 614 -4.43 -5.33 -0.30
N PHE A 615 -4.77 -5.98 0.82
CA PHE A 615 -5.14 -5.30 2.06
C PHE A 615 -4.04 -4.37 2.60
N GLU A 616 -2.77 -4.75 2.44
CA GLU A 616 -1.63 -3.96 2.92
C GLU A 616 -1.13 -2.94 1.88
N TYR A 617 -1.47 -3.14 0.60
CA TYR A 617 -1.17 -2.19 -0.46
C TYR A 617 -2.22 -1.07 -0.50
N TYR A 618 -1.83 0.06 -1.07
CA TYR A 618 -2.66 1.27 -1.02
C TYR A 618 -3.73 1.31 -2.11
N SER A 619 -3.34 1.27 -3.38
CA SER A 619 -4.22 1.65 -4.49
C SER A 619 -3.87 0.93 -5.79
N GLU A 620 -4.79 0.98 -6.75
CA GLU A 620 -4.52 0.72 -8.18
C GLU A 620 -3.80 1.90 -8.86
N ASP A 621 -3.75 3.06 -8.19
CA ASP A 621 -3.14 4.29 -8.71
C ASP A 621 -1.77 4.56 -8.08
N PRO A 622 -0.71 4.79 -8.90
CA PRO A 622 0.64 5.01 -8.40
C PRO A 622 0.81 6.33 -7.62
N LEU A 623 0.03 7.39 -7.91
CA LEU A 623 0.11 8.65 -7.19
C LEU A 623 -0.34 8.48 -5.73
N ILE A 624 -1.49 7.81 -5.51
CA ILE A 624 -1.98 7.53 -4.16
C ILE A 624 -0.99 6.62 -3.44
N SER A 625 -0.55 5.53 -4.09
CA SER A 625 0.38 4.57 -3.49
C SER A 625 1.70 5.22 -3.08
N GLY A 626 2.28 6.01 -3.98
CA GLY A 626 3.55 6.70 -3.74
C GLY A 626 3.45 7.75 -2.64
N ARG A 627 2.44 8.61 -2.67
CA ARG A 627 2.25 9.68 -1.67
C ARG A 627 1.89 9.13 -0.29
N CYS A 628 1.02 8.11 -0.20
CA CYS A 628 0.77 7.45 1.08
C CYS A 628 2.08 6.89 1.67
N ALA A 629 2.90 6.22 0.86
CA ALA A 629 4.18 5.68 1.30
C ALA A 629 5.18 6.79 1.70
N ALA A 630 5.24 7.89 0.96
CA ALA A 630 6.08 9.03 1.29
C ALA A 630 5.69 9.66 2.64
N TYR A 631 4.41 9.90 2.86
CA TYR A 631 3.95 10.55 4.10
C TYR A 631 4.06 9.64 5.33
N VAL A 632 3.82 8.34 5.18
CA VAL A 632 4.15 7.35 6.24
C VAL A 632 5.64 7.39 6.56
N THR A 633 6.49 7.44 5.53
CA THR A 633 7.96 7.53 5.67
C THR A 633 8.36 8.81 6.41
N TYR A 634 7.81 9.96 6.06
CA TYR A 634 8.02 11.21 6.80
C TYR A 634 7.67 11.07 8.28
N GLY A 635 6.52 10.46 8.60
CA GLY A 635 6.10 10.27 9.99
C GLY A 635 7.04 9.38 10.80
N VAL A 636 7.71 8.41 10.16
CA VAL A 636 8.71 7.56 10.82
C VAL A 636 10.07 8.26 10.92
N GLN A 637 10.55 8.83 9.82
CA GLN A 637 11.93 9.31 9.70
C GLN A 637 12.15 10.73 10.19
N CYS A 638 11.10 11.55 10.21
CA CYS A 638 11.18 12.96 10.63
C CYS A 638 10.19 13.27 11.76
N ASP A 639 10.59 14.11 12.69
CA ASP A 639 9.68 14.68 13.68
C ASP A 639 8.89 15.88 13.10
N ASP A 640 8.12 16.57 13.95
CA ASP A 640 7.31 17.71 13.51
C ASP A 640 8.15 18.94 13.10
N ASP A 641 9.40 19.03 13.56
CA ASP A 641 10.35 20.09 13.18
C ASP A 641 11.16 19.70 11.93
N GLY A 642 10.97 18.48 11.39
CA GLY A 642 11.68 17.97 10.22
C GLY A 642 13.05 17.32 10.56
N GLU A 643 13.39 17.20 11.84
CA GLU A 643 14.64 16.59 12.26
C GLU A 643 14.56 15.06 12.20
N GLN A 644 15.69 14.41 11.88
CA GLN A 644 15.78 12.95 11.77
C GLN A 644 15.54 12.26 13.13
N THR A 645 14.66 11.28 13.13
CA THR A 645 14.26 10.56 14.35
C THR A 645 15.24 9.45 14.77
N GLY A 646 16.08 8.97 13.85
CA GLY A 646 16.92 7.79 14.04
C GLY A 646 16.19 6.45 13.79
N PHE A 647 15.01 6.47 13.23
CA PHE A 647 14.24 5.31 12.77
C PHE A 647 14.06 5.37 11.26
N TYR A 648 13.77 4.22 10.63
CA TYR A 648 13.60 4.18 9.18
C TYR A 648 12.50 3.23 8.72
N THR A 649 11.91 3.58 7.57
CA THR A 649 11.05 2.70 6.79
C THR A 649 11.85 1.89 5.79
N THR A 650 11.32 0.72 5.43
CA THR A 650 11.78 -0.10 4.31
C THR A 650 10.62 -0.25 3.35
N ILE A 651 10.53 0.63 2.35
CA ILE A 651 9.44 0.56 1.37
C ILE A 651 9.56 -0.73 0.55
N LYS A 652 8.42 -1.39 0.26
CA LYS A 652 8.38 -2.74 -0.33
C LYS A 652 7.18 -2.95 -1.24
N HIS A 653 7.20 -3.89 -2.15
CA HIS A 653 8.30 -4.74 -2.63
C HIS A 653 8.66 -4.30 -4.05
N LEU A 654 9.86 -3.86 -4.32
CA LEU A 654 10.31 -3.37 -5.64
C LEU A 654 10.64 -4.56 -6.54
N ALA A 655 9.84 -4.89 -7.57
CA ALA A 655 8.57 -4.33 -7.99
C ALA A 655 7.65 -5.44 -8.54
N ALA A 656 6.42 -5.04 -8.89
CA ALA A 656 5.44 -5.92 -9.55
C ALA A 656 5.11 -7.21 -8.77
N ASN A 657 5.07 -7.16 -7.43
CA ASN A 657 4.57 -8.25 -6.59
C ASN A 657 3.02 -8.22 -6.55
N ASN A 658 2.37 -8.72 -7.60
CA ASN A 658 0.93 -8.61 -7.83
C ASN A 658 0.19 -9.97 -7.83
N SER A 659 0.88 -11.07 -7.52
CA SER A 659 0.34 -12.41 -7.25
C SER A 659 1.22 -13.05 -6.19
N ASP A 660 0.62 -13.52 -5.12
CA ASP A 660 1.40 -13.87 -3.93
C ASP A 660 1.71 -15.37 -3.81
N CYS A 661 0.77 -16.25 -4.20
CA CYS A 661 0.96 -17.71 -4.08
C CYS A 661 2.13 -18.28 -4.88
N ASN A 662 2.60 -17.60 -5.91
CA ASN A 662 3.70 -18.06 -6.77
C ASN A 662 4.85 -17.05 -6.89
N ARG A 663 4.87 -16.02 -6.05
CA ARG A 663 5.82 -14.89 -6.10
C ARG A 663 7.29 -15.31 -6.20
N GLY A 664 7.70 -16.41 -5.56
CA GLY A 664 9.09 -16.86 -5.54
C GLY A 664 9.64 -17.37 -6.88
N TYR A 665 8.77 -17.61 -7.88
CA TYR A 665 9.16 -18.11 -9.20
C TYR A 665 8.34 -17.54 -10.36
N CYS A 666 7.49 -16.58 -10.10
CA CYS A 666 6.72 -15.88 -11.13
C CYS A 666 7.64 -14.96 -11.95
N ASP A 667 7.51 -15.02 -13.27
CA ASP A 667 8.12 -14.04 -14.18
C ASP A 667 7.03 -13.10 -14.70
N SER A 668 7.10 -11.84 -14.29
CA SER A 668 6.20 -10.77 -14.71
C SER A 668 6.72 -10.16 -15.99
N ILE A 669 6.02 -10.45 -17.11
CA ILE A 669 6.38 -9.92 -18.43
C ILE A 669 5.63 -8.62 -18.64
N ILE A 670 6.36 -7.51 -18.58
CA ILE A 670 5.81 -6.14 -18.54
C ILE A 670 6.60 -5.27 -19.51
N SER A 671 5.93 -4.47 -20.35
CA SER A 671 6.59 -3.46 -21.16
C SER A 671 7.33 -2.45 -20.28
N GLU A 672 8.44 -1.89 -20.78
CA GLU A 672 9.17 -0.89 -19.99
C GLU A 672 8.32 0.36 -19.74
N ARG A 673 7.43 0.70 -20.68
CA ARG A 673 6.45 1.76 -20.52
C ARG A 673 5.52 1.51 -19.33
N ALA A 674 4.84 0.37 -19.29
CA ALA A 674 3.92 0.03 -18.19
C ALA A 674 4.67 -0.07 -16.85
N LEU A 675 5.90 -0.61 -16.85
CA LEU A 675 6.75 -0.61 -15.67
C LEU A 675 6.97 0.81 -15.13
N ARG A 676 7.41 1.74 -15.99
CA ARG A 676 7.79 3.09 -15.60
C ARG A 676 6.59 3.97 -15.23
N GLU A 677 5.49 3.87 -16.00
CA GLU A 677 4.32 4.72 -15.81
C GLU A 677 3.38 4.22 -14.68
N ILE A 678 3.40 2.91 -14.35
CA ILE A 678 2.47 2.31 -13.38
C ILE A 678 3.22 1.64 -12.21
N TYR A 679 3.96 0.56 -12.47
CA TYR A 679 4.45 -0.34 -11.41
C TYR A 679 5.66 0.18 -10.64
N LEU A 680 6.46 1.05 -11.25
CA LEU A 680 7.60 1.72 -10.63
C LEU A 680 7.27 3.15 -10.18
N LYS A 681 6.24 3.78 -10.76
CA LYS A 681 5.92 5.21 -10.52
C LYS A 681 5.64 5.51 -9.04
N GLY A 682 4.93 4.63 -8.33
CA GLY A 682 4.69 4.81 -6.89
C GLY A 682 5.98 4.77 -6.06
N PHE A 683 6.92 3.88 -6.41
CA PHE A 683 8.25 3.83 -5.77
C PHE A 683 9.08 5.06 -6.10
N GLN A 684 9.04 5.53 -7.35
CA GLN A 684 9.69 6.78 -7.76
C GLN A 684 9.21 7.95 -6.91
N ILE A 685 7.90 8.15 -6.79
CA ILE A 685 7.29 9.22 -5.98
C ILE A 685 7.76 9.11 -4.52
N ALA A 686 7.69 7.92 -3.92
CA ALA A 686 8.10 7.72 -2.54
C ALA A 686 9.59 8.01 -2.30
N VAL A 687 10.46 7.65 -3.26
CA VAL A 687 11.90 7.94 -3.19
C VAL A 687 12.16 9.44 -3.35
N GLU A 688 11.61 10.06 -4.38
CA GLU A 688 11.87 11.47 -4.70
C GLU A 688 11.30 12.42 -3.64
N GLU A 689 10.08 12.14 -3.12
CA GLU A 689 9.48 12.97 -2.07
C GLU A 689 10.09 12.74 -0.69
N ALA A 690 10.32 11.49 -0.24
CA ALA A 690 10.61 11.19 1.16
C ALA A 690 11.99 10.58 1.43
N GLN A 691 12.76 10.18 0.42
CA GLN A 691 14.07 9.54 0.58
C GLN A 691 14.08 8.47 1.70
N PRO A 692 13.32 7.36 1.56
CA PRO A 692 13.32 6.30 2.55
C PRO A 692 14.74 5.75 2.74
N HIS A 693 15.13 5.45 3.98
CA HIS A 693 16.51 5.00 4.25
C HIS A 693 16.76 3.55 3.85
N ALA A 694 15.69 2.77 3.63
CA ALA A 694 15.82 1.41 3.14
C ALA A 694 14.69 1.06 2.14
N LEU A 695 14.98 0.05 1.28
CA LEU A 695 14.06 -0.49 0.30
C LEU A 695 14.24 -2.01 0.23
N MET A 696 13.12 -2.74 0.06
CA MET A 696 13.12 -4.20 -0.08
C MET A 696 12.72 -4.59 -1.51
N THR A 697 13.52 -5.48 -2.12
CA THR A 697 13.22 -6.06 -3.42
C THR A 697 12.17 -7.16 -3.32
N SER A 698 11.36 -7.31 -4.36
CA SER A 698 10.35 -8.37 -4.44
C SER A 698 10.96 -9.74 -4.78
N TYR A 699 10.18 -10.81 -4.54
CA TYR A 699 10.58 -12.19 -4.86
C TYR A 699 10.59 -12.52 -6.35
N ASN A 700 9.68 -11.92 -7.12
CA ASN A 700 9.42 -12.29 -8.51
C ASN A 700 10.52 -11.84 -9.47
N MET A 701 10.47 -12.42 -10.65
CA MET A 701 11.22 -11.92 -11.80
C MET A 701 10.43 -10.83 -12.54
N ILE A 702 11.15 -9.95 -13.21
CA ILE A 702 10.65 -9.02 -14.23
C ILE A 702 11.44 -9.30 -15.50
N ASN A 703 10.74 -9.67 -16.58
CA ASN A 703 11.32 -9.91 -17.89
C ASN A 703 12.53 -10.88 -17.86
N GLY A 704 12.41 -11.94 -17.04
CA GLY A 704 13.42 -13.02 -16.92
C GLY A 704 14.53 -12.79 -15.89
N MET A 705 14.47 -11.68 -15.11
CA MET A 705 15.50 -11.36 -14.10
C MET A 705 14.84 -11.16 -12.73
N TYR A 706 15.33 -11.85 -11.68
CA TYR A 706 14.88 -11.60 -10.31
C TYR A 706 15.13 -10.14 -9.91
N CYS A 707 14.14 -9.50 -9.32
CA CYS A 707 14.25 -8.11 -8.89
C CYS A 707 15.46 -7.87 -7.96
N SER A 708 15.75 -8.83 -7.09
CA SER A 708 16.88 -8.78 -6.15
C SER A 708 18.27 -8.85 -6.81
N THR A 709 18.36 -9.30 -8.06
CA THR A 709 19.62 -9.42 -8.82
C THR A 709 19.63 -8.59 -10.10
N ASN A 710 18.66 -7.70 -10.27
CA ASN A 710 18.51 -6.89 -11.48
C ASN A 710 19.29 -5.57 -11.37
N TYR A 711 20.47 -5.51 -12.02
CA TYR A 711 21.35 -4.34 -12.03
C TYR A 711 20.65 -3.10 -12.60
N ASP A 712 19.93 -3.28 -13.71
CA ASP A 712 19.25 -2.16 -14.38
C ASP A 712 18.14 -1.57 -13.52
N LEU A 713 17.41 -2.41 -12.77
CA LEU A 713 16.40 -1.96 -11.81
C LEU A 713 17.05 -1.23 -10.61
N LEU A 714 18.03 -1.85 -9.96
CA LEU A 714 18.55 -1.38 -8.67
C LEU A 714 19.63 -0.31 -8.80
N THR A 715 20.57 -0.47 -9.74
CA THR A 715 21.64 0.50 -9.96
C THR A 715 21.25 1.49 -11.05
N GLY A 716 20.64 1.03 -12.13
CA GLY A 716 20.27 1.88 -13.25
C GLY A 716 19.13 2.84 -12.93
N ILE A 717 17.96 2.32 -12.59
CA ILE A 717 16.76 3.13 -12.35
C ILE A 717 16.75 3.68 -10.92
N LEU A 718 16.68 2.81 -9.91
CA LEU A 718 16.52 3.24 -8.53
C LEU A 718 17.59 4.23 -8.07
N ARG A 719 18.86 3.95 -8.34
CA ARG A 719 19.95 4.83 -7.90
C ARG A 719 20.35 5.86 -8.96
N GLY A 720 20.41 5.45 -10.22
CA GLY A 720 20.89 6.31 -11.31
C GLY A 720 19.89 7.35 -11.79
N GLU A 721 18.60 6.99 -11.83
CA GLU A 721 17.56 7.90 -12.30
C GLU A 721 16.84 8.60 -11.14
N TRP A 722 16.48 7.88 -10.04
CA TRP A 722 15.73 8.47 -8.91
C TRP A 722 16.61 8.98 -7.77
N GLY A 723 17.93 8.76 -7.84
CA GLY A 723 18.86 9.27 -6.82
C GLY A 723 18.75 8.62 -5.45
N PHE A 724 18.25 7.37 -5.35
CA PHE A 724 18.14 6.66 -4.08
C PHE A 724 19.52 6.39 -3.48
N ASP A 725 19.80 6.88 -2.29
CA ASP A 725 21.07 6.72 -1.57
C ASP A 725 21.02 5.69 -0.42
N GLY A 726 19.83 5.20 -0.07
CA GLY A 726 19.61 4.28 1.03
C GLY A 726 20.10 2.85 0.78
N MET A 727 19.90 1.98 1.79
CA MET A 727 20.22 0.56 1.73
C MET A 727 19.10 -0.22 1.00
N VAL A 728 19.48 -1.14 0.10
CA VAL A 728 18.57 -2.11 -0.50
C VAL A 728 18.74 -3.47 0.16
N MET A 729 17.64 -4.08 0.61
CA MET A 729 17.66 -5.46 1.12
C MET A 729 16.81 -6.40 0.25
N THR A 730 17.08 -7.70 0.32
CA THR A 730 16.18 -8.70 -0.25
C THR A 730 14.96 -8.87 0.64
N ASP A 731 13.85 -9.35 0.06
CA ASP A 731 12.86 -10.07 0.84
C ASP A 731 13.46 -11.39 1.37
N TRP A 732 12.75 -12.09 2.29
CA TRP A 732 13.29 -13.24 3.02
C TRP A 732 13.49 -14.46 2.13
N ASN A 733 14.71 -14.96 2.06
CA ASN A 733 15.08 -16.12 1.24
C ASN A 733 14.84 -15.93 -0.27
N CYS A 734 14.96 -14.71 -0.80
CA CYS A 734 14.86 -14.46 -2.23
C CYS A 734 15.77 -15.39 -3.05
N ALA A 735 15.26 -15.85 -4.17
CA ALA A 735 16.05 -16.59 -5.15
C ALA A 735 17.06 -15.66 -5.86
N GLY A 736 18.17 -16.23 -6.29
CA GLY A 736 19.23 -15.53 -7.02
C GLY A 736 20.60 -16.12 -6.74
N ALA A 737 21.55 -15.87 -7.63
CA ALA A 737 22.93 -16.25 -7.39
C ALA A 737 23.57 -15.28 -6.38
N PRO A 738 24.18 -15.78 -5.28
CA PRO A 738 24.74 -14.92 -4.23
C PRO A 738 25.73 -13.85 -4.73
N SER A 739 26.46 -14.13 -5.80
CA SER A 739 27.39 -13.17 -6.42
C SER A 739 26.69 -12.03 -7.17
N LEU A 740 25.40 -12.14 -7.47
CA LEU A 740 24.68 -11.11 -8.23
C LEU A 740 24.00 -10.07 -7.34
N PHE A 741 23.71 -10.36 -6.08
CA PHE A 741 23.02 -9.41 -5.21
C PHE A 741 23.78 -8.08 -5.08
N GLN A 742 25.01 -8.13 -4.55
CA GLN A 742 25.82 -6.93 -4.35
C GLN A 742 26.27 -6.29 -5.68
N TYR A 743 26.51 -7.11 -6.73
CA TYR A 743 26.76 -6.59 -8.07
C TYR A 743 25.58 -5.75 -8.58
N ALA A 744 24.35 -6.23 -8.40
CA ALA A 744 23.15 -5.52 -8.83
C ALA A 744 22.84 -4.26 -8.01
N GLY A 745 23.40 -4.13 -6.81
CA GLY A 745 23.14 -3.02 -5.89
C GLY A 745 22.17 -3.36 -4.77
N ASN A 746 21.91 -4.67 -4.56
CA ASN A 746 21.19 -5.17 -3.37
C ASN A 746 22.24 -5.38 -2.26
N ASP A 747 22.14 -4.60 -1.20
CA ASP A 747 23.24 -4.47 -0.23
C ASP A 747 23.18 -5.54 0.87
N LEU A 748 21.96 -5.95 1.29
CA LEU A 748 21.75 -6.85 2.44
C LEU A 748 20.87 -8.03 2.06
N VAL A 749 21.35 -9.25 2.24
CA VAL A 749 20.59 -10.49 2.01
C VAL A 749 19.90 -10.91 3.31
N MET A 750 18.55 -10.92 3.31
CA MET A 750 17.76 -11.28 4.47
C MET A 750 17.11 -12.69 4.32
N PRO A 751 16.85 -13.39 5.42
CA PRO A 751 17.15 -13.09 6.83
C PRO A 751 18.63 -13.28 7.22
N GLY A 752 19.45 -13.63 6.27
CA GLY A 752 20.83 -14.06 6.39
C GLY A 752 20.95 -15.55 6.09
N ASN A 753 21.77 -15.85 5.13
CA ASN A 753 22.09 -17.20 4.71
C ASN A 753 23.56 -17.52 5.09
N SER A 754 24.04 -18.65 4.64
CA SER A 754 25.44 -18.99 4.77
C SER A 754 26.32 -17.93 4.10
N LYS A 755 27.35 -17.47 4.81
CA LYS A 755 28.38 -16.56 4.26
C LYS A 755 29.27 -17.23 3.21
N GLN A 756 29.29 -18.57 3.17
CA GLN A 756 30.17 -19.35 2.31
C GLN A 756 29.99 -19.05 0.82
N PRO A 757 28.79 -18.85 0.25
CA PRO A 757 28.64 -18.47 -1.14
C PRO A 757 29.34 -17.16 -1.51
N ILE A 758 29.25 -16.14 -0.65
CA ILE A 758 29.91 -14.83 -0.88
C ILE A 758 31.43 -14.97 -0.73
N LEU A 759 31.89 -15.69 0.32
CA LEU A 759 33.32 -15.96 0.48
C LEU A 759 33.90 -16.66 -0.74
N ARG A 760 33.25 -17.70 -1.23
CA ARG A 760 33.68 -18.44 -2.43
C ARG A 760 33.64 -17.54 -3.68
N ALA A 761 32.64 -16.68 -3.81
CA ALA A 761 32.54 -15.75 -4.94
C ALA A 761 33.70 -14.73 -4.93
N LEU A 762 34.07 -14.22 -3.75
CA LEU A 762 35.24 -13.34 -3.58
C LEU A 762 36.56 -14.07 -3.88
N GLU A 763 36.73 -15.32 -3.40
CA GLU A 763 37.91 -16.13 -3.64
C GLU A 763 38.12 -16.48 -5.12
N THR A 764 37.05 -16.75 -5.84
CA THR A 764 37.05 -17.12 -7.24
C THR A 764 37.02 -15.92 -8.20
N GLY A 765 36.82 -14.72 -7.69
CA GLY A 765 36.61 -13.52 -8.50
C GLY A 765 35.25 -13.49 -9.23
N ALA A 766 34.28 -14.31 -8.80
CA ALA A 766 32.93 -14.28 -9.36
C ALA A 766 32.15 -13.02 -8.94
N ILE A 767 32.57 -12.36 -7.87
CA ILE A 767 32.23 -10.98 -7.51
C ILE A 767 33.48 -10.21 -7.19
N ASP A 768 33.55 -8.95 -7.58
CA ASP A 768 34.64 -8.08 -7.18
C ASP A 768 34.47 -7.60 -5.73
N ARG A 769 35.60 -7.43 -5.04
CA ARG A 769 35.60 -7.00 -3.63
C ARG A 769 35.01 -5.60 -3.47
N ALA A 770 35.18 -4.72 -4.43
CA ALA A 770 34.71 -3.34 -4.37
C ALA A 770 33.20 -3.25 -4.35
N SER A 771 32.49 -4.13 -5.06
CA SER A 771 31.01 -4.22 -5.02
C SER A 771 30.52 -4.59 -3.62
N VAL A 772 31.16 -5.56 -2.96
CA VAL A 772 30.80 -5.96 -1.60
C VAL A 772 31.12 -4.84 -0.61
N GLN A 773 32.29 -4.17 -0.76
CA GLN A 773 32.66 -3.02 0.08
C GLN A 773 31.66 -1.87 -0.06
N LYS A 774 31.19 -1.58 -1.27
CA LYS A 774 30.18 -0.54 -1.51
C LYS A 774 28.87 -0.84 -0.79
N SER A 775 28.41 -2.09 -0.81
CA SER A 775 27.23 -2.53 -0.06
C SER A 775 27.42 -2.39 1.44
N VAL A 776 28.58 -2.78 1.98
CA VAL A 776 28.88 -2.58 3.40
C VAL A 776 28.90 -1.10 3.77
N CYS A 777 29.45 -0.21 2.93
CA CYS A 777 29.40 1.24 3.17
C CYS A 777 27.96 1.72 3.36
N ARG A 778 27.01 1.36 2.48
CA ARG A 778 25.62 1.76 2.57
C ARG A 778 24.93 1.22 3.83
N ILE A 779 25.26 -0.02 4.23
CA ILE A 779 24.75 -0.58 5.49
C ILE A 779 25.28 0.24 6.68
N LEU A 780 26.56 0.61 6.69
CA LEU A 780 27.13 1.43 7.77
C LEU A 780 26.62 2.86 7.77
N GLU A 781 26.36 3.44 6.61
CA GLU A 781 25.70 4.75 6.48
C GLU A 781 24.28 4.72 7.06
N LEU A 782 23.52 3.65 6.82
CA LEU A 782 22.24 3.44 7.48
C LEU A 782 22.40 3.35 9.00
N VAL A 783 23.35 2.55 9.49
CA VAL A 783 23.64 2.43 10.92
C VAL A 783 24.03 3.78 11.54
N LEU A 784 24.72 4.65 10.81
CA LEU A 784 25.04 6.01 11.25
C LEU A 784 23.81 6.93 11.35
N LYS A 785 22.82 6.76 10.47
CA LYS A 785 21.54 7.53 10.49
C LYS A 785 20.64 7.09 11.64
N THR A 786 20.88 5.90 12.24
CA THR A 786 20.02 5.31 13.28
C THR A 786 20.66 5.34 14.66
N ASN A 787 19.85 5.23 15.73
CA ASN A 787 20.23 5.03 17.16
C ASN A 787 21.13 6.05 17.85
N PHE A 788 21.66 7.07 17.19
CA PHE A 788 22.70 7.92 17.77
C PHE A 788 22.33 9.41 17.85
N VAL A 789 21.12 9.77 17.48
CA VAL A 789 20.69 11.17 17.49
C VAL A 789 20.34 11.65 18.91
N LYS A 790 20.09 10.74 19.86
CA LYS A 790 19.69 11.12 21.24
C LYS A 790 20.35 10.24 22.32
N LYS A 791 21.67 10.34 22.51
CA LYS A 791 22.28 10.01 23.81
C LYS A 791 23.24 11.09 24.25
#